data_9ca93f78f62ee4616e709927c255ffc7
#
_entry.id   9ca93f78f62ee4616e709927c255ffc7
#
_cell.length_a   1.000
_cell.length_b   1.000
_cell.length_c   1.000
_cell.angle_alpha   90.00
_cell.angle_beta   90.00
_cell.angle_gamma   90.00
#
_symmetry.space_group_name_H-M   'P 1'
#
loop_
_entity.id
_entity.type
_entity.pdbx_description
1 polymer ?
#
loop_
_entity_poly.entity_id
_entity_poly.type
_entity_poly.pdbx_seq_one_letter_code
_entity_poly.pdbx_strand_id
1 'polypeptide(L)'
;MLEKAASSLGVNLKAEYVNIREHCAWVCGGLKEATDKAKLMIAAAVEKAKSLGKEKVLKIKRKEAILVIGGGPAGIQASLDLASQGFKVYLVESSPTIGGLASLLHRTFSINECNCAICVKSSKPLEVYENPNIELLTYCEISDVKRYPWGFKVKIIKKPKYINYDRCTNCGLCSEKCPQLVPNEWDRGLSKRKAIYIPLPYAIPSRYVIDPNHCLHFTENSCNICEEVCPYDAIDFSQKAEEVEVEVGAIIVATGSEEFNPSTIPKYGYGKYKDIITQLQLERLMDPLGPTGGRLVRVSDGRKPTKIVMIQCVGSRDPDTNPYCSRYCCTEAIKNAILIKTEYIPEAEITILYKDIRTYGRFEELYVQARDELGVKFIKGDVVEVYEDKSGSLLVKYVDSLGKTGTITADLVVLSCALVPRENSKKLAEILDIELDEYGFFKELDEKVSNVETKVPGIFICGTCQGPKNISETLVQASAAATLAALYVTSYLEKKLTPPILDEEFCAKCGLCVISCPYNALTLTEKGPSVDELLCQGCGTCASVCPNNALNIVNNANELLLRQIKAIIDEAKALRKRVVIALCCEECGHTLMDALGFYREKYASEIIPITVPCLGIISITHILEALNYGAEGVLLVGCPLERCHFELGAKTAKYKVELIRRVFEELGLFPEKVNIVNAPATMTKRFLEVACKIPIKTSSR
;
A
#
# COMPACT_ATOMS: atom_id res chain seq x y z
N MET A 1 33.39 6.28 0.55
CA MET A 1 34.45 5.52 -0.16
C MET A 1 35.80 5.63 0.55
N LEU A 2 36.34 6.82 0.81
CA LEU A 2 37.61 7.03 1.54
C LEU A 2 37.63 6.45 2.95
N GLU A 3 36.55 6.64 3.74
CA GLU A 3 36.41 6.08 5.08
C GLU A 3 36.39 4.54 5.08
N LYS A 4 35.69 3.92 4.11
CA LYS A 4 35.71 2.46 3.93
C LYS A 4 37.09 1.93 3.55
N ALA A 5 37.79 2.62 2.64
CA ALA A 5 39.15 2.27 2.25
C ALA A 5 40.16 2.44 3.43
N ALA A 6 40.03 3.52 4.19
CA ALA A 6 40.83 3.74 5.38
C ALA A 6 40.59 2.68 6.47
N SER A 7 39.31 2.32 6.69
CA SER A 7 38.91 1.29 7.64
C SER A 7 39.47 -0.08 7.28
N SER A 8 39.56 -0.43 5.99
CA SER A 8 40.17 -1.69 5.53
C SER A 8 41.68 -1.72 5.77
N LEU A 9 42.31 -0.56 5.96
CA LEU A 9 43.72 -0.40 6.30
C LEU A 9 43.97 -0.20 7.82
N GLY A 10 42.90 -0.33 8.65
CA GLY A 10 42.99 -0.11 10.09
C GLY A 10 43.08 1.37 10.49
N VAL A 11 42.89 2.31 9.56
CA VAL A 11 42.98 3.75 9.81
C VAL A 11 41.57 4.29 10.10
N ASN A 12 41.42 4.97 11.23
CA ASN A 12 40.18 5.68 11.55
C ASN A 12 40.18 7.08 10.91
N LEU A 13 39.83 7.15 9.63
CA LEU A 13 39.72 8.41 8.89
C LEU A 13 38.30 8.98 9.06
N LYS A 14 38.23 10.26 9.42
CA LYS A 14 37.02 11.07 9.36
C LYS A 14 37.17 12.11 8.27
N ALA A 15 36.21 12.18 7.38
CA ALA A 15 36.25 13.08 6.24
C ALA A 15 34.97 13.91 6.15
N GLU A 16 35.13 15.20 5.94
CA GLU A 16 34.04 16.09 5.52
C GLU A 16 34.21 16.42 4.03
N TYR A 17 33.09 16.47 3.33
CA TYR A 17 33.05 16.64 1.88
C TYR A 17 32.49 18.01 1.50
N VAL A 18 33.15 18.70 0.54
CA VAL A 18 32.70 19.97 -0.03
C VAL A 18 32.53 19.84 -1.53
N ASN A 19 31.32 20.04 -2.03
CA ASN A 19 31.04 20.00 -3.46
C ASN A 19 31.33 21.35 -4.13
N ILE A 20 32.60 21.56 -4.51
CA ILE A 20 33.03 22.79 -5.17
C ILE A 20 32.71 22.86 -6.67
N ARG A 21 32.30 21.74 -7.26
CA ARG A 21 31.94 21.68 -8.68
C ARG A 21 30.50 22.15 -8.90
N GLU A 22 29.53 21.47 -8.33
CA GLU A 22 28.11 21.79 -8.50
C GLU A 22 27.68 23.02 -7.72
N HIS A 23 28.22 23.23 -6.52
CA HIS A 23 27.85 24.37 -5.68
C HIS A 23 28.64 25.65 -5.93
N CYS A 24 29.77 25.60 -6.67
CA CYS A 24 30.61 26.75 -6.97
C CYS A 24 30.83 26.95 -8.48
N ALA A 25 31.64 26.09 -9.12
CA ALA A 25 32.08 26.25 -10.48
C ALA A 25 30.94 26.30 -11.51
N TRP A 26 29.92 25.49 -11.33
CA TRP A 26 28.82 25.36 -12.29
C TRP A 26 27.70 26.39 -12.10
N VAL A 27 27.56 26.98 -10.93
CA VAL A 27 26.48 27.92 -10.58
C VAL A 27 26.90 29.37 -10.53
N CYS A 28 28.21 29.70 -10.40
CA CYS A 28 28.71 31.06 -10.40
C CYS A 28 28.93 31.61 -11.82
N GLY A 29 28.91 32.92 -11.94
CA GLY A 29 29.11 33.63 -13.21
C GLY A 29 30.56 33.72 -13.69
N GLY A 30 31.55 33.60 -12.78
CA GLY A 30 32.96 33.72 -13.08
C GLY A 30 33.87 32.95 -12.11
N LEU A 31 35.14 32.77 -12.53
CA LEU A 31 36.14 32.01 -11.77
C LEU A 31 36.43 32.62 -10.38
N LYS A 32 36.50 33.95 -10.29
CA LYS A 32 36.75 34.63 -9.02
C LYS A 32 35.61 34.41 -8.03
N GLU A 33 34.36 34.54 -8.48
CA GLU A 33 33.18 34.30 -7.65
C GLU A 33 33.09 32.83 -7.17
N ALA A 34 33.37 31.87 -8.08
CA ALA A 34 33.40 30.46 -7.74
C ALA A 34 34.50 30.13 -6.70
N THR A 35 35.68 30.74 -6.85
CA THR A 35 36.81 30.56 -5.93
C THR A 35 36.48 31.15 -4.55
N ASP A 36 35.93 32.35 -4.50
CA ASP A 36 35.55 33.01 -3.25
C ASP A 36 34.46 32.16 -2.52
N LYS A 37 33.45 31.71 -3.24
CA LYS A 37 32.41 30.83 -2.71
C LYS A 37 32.97 29.52 -2.18
N ALA A 38 33.91 28.89 -2.90
CA ALA A 38 34.57 27.68 -2.46
C ALA A 38 35.32 27.84 -1.13
N LYS A 39 36.04 28.99 -0.95
CA LYS A 39 36.71 29.30 0.33
C LYS A 39 35.74 29.39 1.49
N LEU A 40 34.59 30.04 1.30
CA LEU A 40 33.55 30.15 2.32
C LEU A 40 32.99 28.78 2.72
N MET A 41 32.72 27.92 1.74
CA MET A 41 32.24 26.55 2.00
C MET A 41 33.28 25.69 2.71
N ILE A 42 34.56 25.80 2.31
CA ILE A 42 35.68 25.09 2.94
C ILE A 42 35.87 25.54 4.40
N ALA A 43 35.75 26.85 4.70
CA ALA A 43 35.81 27.35 6.07
C ALA A 43 34.78 26.66 6.99
N ALA A 44 33.54 26.55 6.54
CA ALA A 44 32.52 25.83 7.28
C ALA A 44 32.83 24.32 7.46
N ALA A 45 33.30 23.66 6.39
CA ALA A 45 33.66 22.27 6.42
C ALA A 45 34.84 21.95 7.37
N VAL A 46 35.83 22.85 7.45
CA VAL A 46 36.93 22.75 8.40
C VAL A 46 36.42 22.78 9.84
N GLU A 47 35.50 23.68 10.19
CA GLU A 47 34.90 23.71 11.51
C GLU A 47 34.12 22.41 11.84
N LYS A 48 33.40 21.88 10.88
CA LYS A 48 32.71 20.61 11.03
C LYS A 48 33.70 19.45 11.21
N ALA A 49 34.73 19.38 10.36
CA ALA A 49 35.74 18.31 10.44
C ALA A 49 36.48 18.24 11.79
N LYS A 50 36.76 19.39 12.44
CA LYS A 50 37.37 19.47 13.78
C LYS A 50 36.49 18.83 14.86
N SER A 51 35.20 18.76 14.65
CA SER A 51 34.21 18.31 15.65
C SER A 51 33.58 16.95 15.36
N LEU A 52 33.98 16.27 14.27
CA LEU A 52 33.42 14.97 13.91
C LEU A 52 33.64 13.93 15.03
N GLY A 53 32.56 13.52 15.66
CA GLY A 53 32.52 12.44 16.64
C GLY A 53 32.50 11.06 15.98
N LYS A 54 32.67 10.00 16.76
CA LYS A 54 32.55 8.62 16.28
C LYS A 54 31.07 8.26 16.15
N GLU A 55 30.60 8.03 14.93
CA GLU A 55 29.23 7.55 14.70
C GLU A 55 29.11 6.09 15.14
N LYS A 56 28.07 5.77 15.88
CA LYS A 56 27.73 4.40 16.25
C LYS A 56 26.76 3.87 15.20
N VAL A 57 27.12 2.80 14.50
CA VAL A 57 26.24 2.11 13.57
C VAL A 57 25.68 0.87 14.26
N LEU A 58 24.37 0.83 14.40
CA LEU A 58 23.67 -0.34 14.92
C LEU A 58 23.19 -1.18 13.72
N LYS A 59 23.51 -2.48 13.77
CA LYS A 59 22.98 -3.47 12.83
C LYS A 59 21.83 -4.20 13.51
N ILE A 60 20.61 -3.92 13.07
CA ILE A 60 19.42 -4.56 13.61
C ILE A 60 19.03 -5.69 12.67
N LYS A 61 18.99 -6.92 13.19
CA LYS A 61 18.47 -8.08 12.47
C LYS A 61 16.93 -8.00 12.51
N ARG A 62 16.30 -8.11 11.36
CA ARG A 62 14.84 -8.20 11.28
C ARG A 62 14.34 -9.57 11.72
N LYS A 63 13.08 -9.67 12.11
CA LYS A 63 12.40 -10.96 12.29
C LYS A 63 12.28 -11.65 10.94
N GLU A 64 12.55 -12.94 10.89
CA GLU A 64 12.53 -13.71 9.64
C GLU A 64 11.12 -14.20 9.28
N ALA A 65 10.19 -14.25 10.25
CA ALA A 65 8.80 -14.60 9.97
C ALA A 65 8.09 -13.52 9.15
N ILE A 66 7.19 -13.94 8.27
CA ILE A 66 6.45 -13.05 7.37
C ILE A 66 4.95 -13.31 7.52
N LEU A 67 4.17 -12.24 7.58
CA LEU A 67 2.72 -12.29 7.61
C LEU A 67 2.15 -12.08 6.20
N VAL A 68 1.23 -12.95 5.79
CA VAL A 68 0.45 -12.81 4.56
C VAL A 68 -1.02 -12.64 4.94
N ILE A 69 -1.64 -11.55 4.50
CA ILE A 69 -3.05 -11.22 4.81
C ILE A 69 -3.91 -11.48 3.56
N GLY A 70 -4.75 -12.51 3.64
CA GLY A 70 -5.63 -12.98 2.57
C GLY A 70 -5.19 -14.30 1.96
N GLY A 71 -6.06 -15.30 2.03
CA GLY A 71 -5.86 -16.68 1.54
C GLY A 71 -6.37 -16.90 0.10
N GLY A 72 -6.42 -15.86 -0.74
CA GLY A 72 -6.71 -16.00 -2.17
C GLY A 72 -5.48 -16.46 -2.97
N PRO A 73 -5.57 -16.56 -4.33
CA PRO A 73 -4.45 -17.02 -5.16
C PRO A 73 -3.14 -16.28 -4.93
N ALA A 74 -3.20 -14.95 -4.70
CA ALA A 74 -2.01 -14.15 -4.41
C ALA A 74 -1.35 -14.55 -3.09
N GLY A 75 -2.13 -14.64 -2.02
CA GLY A 75 -1.60 -15.00 -0.70
C GLY A 75 -1.10 -16.44 -0.63
N ILE A 76 -1.80 -17.38 -1.29
CA ILE A 76 -1.38 -18.76 -1.43
C ILE A 76 -0.01 -18.84 -2.14
N GLN A 77 0.13 -18.16 -3.30
CA GLN A 77 1.40 -18.16 -4.05
C GLN A 77 2.53 -17.53 -3.24
N ALA A 78 2.30 -16.35 -2.65
CA ALA A 78 3.30 -15.68 -1.84
C ALA A 78 3.75 -16.53 -0.65
N SER A 79 2.81 -17.22 0.02
CA SER A 79 3.10 -18.10 1.15
C SER A 79 3.93 -19.31 0.75
N LEU A 80 3.62 -19.94 -0.38
CA LEU A 80 4.38 -21.08 -0.90
C LEU A 80 5.80 -20.68 -1.33
N ASP A 81 5.94 -19.54 -2.02
CA ASP A 81 7.24 -19.02 -2.46
C ASP A 81 8.15 -18.69 -1.26
N LEU A 82 7.60 -18.11 -0.20
CA LEU A 82 8.34 -17.82 1.03
C LEU A 82 8.70 -19.10 1.79
N ALA A 83 7.74 -20.01 1.94
CA ALA A 83 7.96 -21.29 2.64
C ALA A 83 8.99 -22.17 1.94
N SER A 84 9.03 -22.16 0.60
CA SER A 84 10.05 -22.87 -0.20
C SER A 84 11.47 -22.32 0.01
N GLN A 85 11.59 -21.05 0.41
CA GLN A 85 12.85 -20.40 0.79
C GLN A 85 13.21 -20.62 2.28
N GLY A 86 12.38 -21.36 3.02
CA GLY A 86 12.60 -21.68 4.44
C GLY A 86 12.07 -20.66 5.44
N PHE A 87 11.33 -19.64 5.01
CA PHE A 87 10.73 -18.66 5.93
C PHE A 87 9.51 -19.22 6.64
N LYS A 88 9.34 -18.88 7.92
CA LYS A 88 8.07 -19.07 8.64
C LYS A 88 7.05 -18.07 8.12
N VAL A 89 5.89 -18.54 7.71
CA VAL A 89 4.78 -17.73 7.19
C VAL A 89 3.55 -17.88 8.07
N TYR A 90 2.94 -16.76 8.44
CA TYR A 90 1.59 -16.72 9.01
C TYR A 90 0.63 -16.29 7.90
N LEU A 91 -0.25 -17.19 7.44
CA LEU A 91 -1.28 -16.88 6.45
C LEU A 91 -2.62 -16.66 7.14
N VAL A 92 -3.11 -15.42 7.15
CA VAL A 92 -4.36 -15.02 7.79
C VAL A 92 -5.46 -14.86 6.76
N GLU A 93 -6.58 -15.55 6.95
CA GLU A 93 -7.78 -15.49 6.10
C GLU A 93 -9.03 -15.22 6.94
N SER A 94 -9.84 -14.27 6.49
CA SER A 94 -11.07 -13.85 7.18
C SER A 94 -12.23 -14.82 7.04
N SER A 95 -12.25 -15.60 5.97
CA SER A 95 -13.22 -16.66 5.73
C SER A 95 -12.79 -18.00 6.35
N PRO A 96 -13.73 -18.97 6.51
CA PRO A 96 -13.41 -20.27 7.07
C PRO A 96 -12.50 -21.15 6.19
N THR A 97 -12.30 -20.78 4.92
CA THR A 97 -11.48 -21.50 3.94
C THR A 97 -10.64 -20.56 3.11
N ILE A 98 -9.51 -21.05 2.58
CA ILE A 98 -8.68 -20.33 1.60
C ILE A 98 -9.13 -20.63 0.17
N GLY A 99 -8.62 -19.84 -0.80
CA GLY A 99 -8.91 -19.94 -2.24
C GLY A 99 -9.52 -18.65 -2.82
N GLY A 100 -10.16 -17.82 -1.98
CA GLY A 100 -10.77 -16.55 -2.41
C GLY A 100 -11.81 -16.73 -3.52
N LEU A 101 -12.02 -15.71 -4.35
CA LEU A 101 -12.97 -15.77 -5.48
C LEU A 101 -12.61 -16.86 -6.52
N ALA A 102 -11.34 -17.20 -6.65
CA ALA A 102 -10.91 -18.23 -7.61
C ALA A 102 -11.40 -19.63 -7.24
N SER A 103 -11.72 -19.88 -5.97
CA SER A 103 -12.34 -21.15 -5.56
C SER A 103 -13.75 -21.34 -6.13
N LEU A 104 -14.43 -20.29 -6.56
CA LEU A 104 -15.78 -20.33 -7.12
C LEU A 104 -15.80 -20.58 -8.63
N LEU A 105 -14.64 -20.52 -9.32
CA LEU A 105 -14.54 -20.71 -10.75
C LEU A 105 -14.66 -22.18 -11.12
N HIS A 106 -15.40 -22.50 -12.17
CA HIS A 106 -15.39 -23.80 -12.80
C HIS A 106 -14.12 -24.02 -13.62
N ARG A 107 -13.82 -23.04 -14.47
CA ARG A 107 -12.64 -23.04 -15.37
C ARG A 107 -11.90 -21.70 -15.31
N THR A 108 -10.61 -21.76 -15.50
CA THR A 108 -9.80 -20.56 -15.77
C THR A 108 -9.70 -20.33 -17.28
N PHE A 109 -9.45 -19.12 -17.71
CA PHE A 109 -9.12 -18.92 -19.13
C PHE A 109 -7.64 -19.23 -19.37
N SER A 110 -7.40 -20.02 -20.41
CA SER A 110 -6.07 -20.43 -20.88
C SER A 110 -6.09 -20.57 -22.40
N ILE A 111 -4.96 -20.32 -23.03
CA ILE A 111 -4.77 -20.56 -24.46
C ILE A 111 -4.41 -22.02 -24.72
N ASN A 112 -3.86 -22.68 -23.72
CA ASN A 112 -3.52 -24.09 -23.78
C ASN A 112 -4.77 -24.95 -23.49
N GLU A 113 -4.73 -26.24 -23.86
CA GLU A 113 -5.83 -27.16 -23.66
C GLU A 113 -6.29 -27.31 -22.21
N CYS A 114 -5.40 -27.05 -21.23
CA CYS A 114 -5.73 -27.14 -19.81
C CYS A 114 -6.28 -25.82 -19.26
N ASN A 115 -7.60 -25.66 -19.26
CA ASN A 115 -8.33 -24.56 -18.63
C ASN A 115 -8.90 -24.92 -17.23
N CYS A 116 -8.55 -26.08 -16.70
CA CYS A 116 -9.02 -26.59 -15.41
C CYS A 116 -8.61 -25.67 -14.24
N ALA A 117 -9.51 -25.44 -13.30
CA ALA A 117 -9.25 -24.61 -12.12
C ALA A 117 -8.69 -25.38 -10.91
N ILE A 118 -8.47 -26.71 -11.01
CA ILE A 118 -8.08 -27.58 -9.87
C ILE A 118 -6.80 -27.07 -9.18
N CYS A 119 -5.77 -26.67 -9.94
CA CYS A 119 -4.52 -26.19 -9.38
C CYS A 119 -4.71 -24.97 -8.44
N VAL A 120 -5.66 -24.11 -8.76
CA VAL A 120 -5.93 -22.89 -7.99
C VAL A 120 -6.96 -23.15 -6.87
N LYS A 121 -7.90 -24.11 -7.10
CA LYS A 121 -9.01 -24.41 -6.18
C LYS A 121 -8.61 -25.35 -5.04
N SER A 122 -7.74 -26.32 -5.29
CA SER A 122 -7.45 -27.38 -4.33
C SER A 122 -5.97 -27.75 -4.19
N SER A 123 -5.21 -27.90 -5.28
CA SER A 123 -3.82 -28.39 -5.22
C SER A 123 -2.92 -27.43 -4.42
N LYS A 124 -2.79 -26.18 -4.86
CA LYS A 124 -1.99 -25.18 -4.12
C LYS A 124 -2.54 -24.84 -2.72
N PRO A 125 -3.85 -24.71 -2.49
CA PRO A 125 -4.40 -24.60 -1.15
C PRO A 125 -4.02 -25.77 -0.23
N LEU A 126 -4.01 -27.01 -0.74
CA LEU A 126 -3.59 -28.19 0.01
C LEU A 126 -2.10 -28.15 0.36
N GLU A 127 -1.24 -27.77 -0.59
CA GLU A 127 0.19 -27.56 -0.35
C GLU A 127 0.43 -26.53 0.78
N VAL A 128 -0.35 -25.45 0.85
CA VAL A 128 -0.29 -24.47 1.95
C VAL A 128 -0.65 -25.14 3.28
N TYR A 129 -1.72 -25.92 3.30
CA TYR A 129 -2.22 -26.55 4.53
C TYR A 129 -1.27 -27.60 5.11
N GLU A 130 -0.56 -28.32 4.24
CA GLU A 130 0.38 -29.38 4.61
C GLU A 130 1.81 -28.86 4.87
N ASN A 131 2.12 -27.60 4.52
CA ASN A 131 3.47 -27.08 4.61
C ASN A 131 3.84 -26.71 6.07
N PRO A 132 4.88 -27.31 6.67
CA PRO A 132 5.25 -27.06 8.07
C PRO A 132 5.75 -25.63 8.34
N ASN A 133 6.18 -24.90 7.31
CA ASN A 133 6.63 -23.52 7.43
C ASN A 133 5.46 -22.51 7.35
N ILE A 134 4.24 -22.97 7.01
CA ILE A 134 3.06 -22.10 6.92
C ILE A 134 2.11 -22.38 8.06
N GLU A 135 1.82 -21.39 8.86
CA GLU A 135 0.76 -21.43 9.85
C GLU A 135 -0.50 -20.79 9.29
N LEU A 136 -1.48 -21.64 8.94
CA LEU A 136 -2.72 -21.21 8.35
C LEU A 136 -3.73 -20.82 9.43
N LEU A 137 -4.12 -19.56 9.46
CA LEU A 137 -5.07 -18.96 10.39
C LEU A 137 -6.35 -18.54 9.63
N THR A 138 -7.30 -19.48 9.51
CA THR A 138 -8.61 -19.23 8.89
C THR A 138 -9.63 -18.72 9.89
N TYR A 139 -10.61 -17.95 9.42
CA TYR A 139 -11.64 -17.28 10.20
C TYR A 139 -11.04 -16.29 11.20
N CYS A 140 -10.00 -15.55 10.74
CA CYS A 140 -9.19 -14.65 11.54
C CYS A 140 -9.11 -13.27 10.90
N GLU A 141 -9.00 -12.22 11.71
CA GLU A 141 -8.87 -10.83 11.27
C GLU A 141 -7.73 -10.12 11.99
N ILE A 142 -7.09 -9.17 11.30
CA ILE A 142 -6.09 -8.29 11.90
C ILE A 142 -6.81 -7.19 12.69
N SER A 143 -6.43 -6.99 13.96
CA SER A 143 -7.01 -5.96 14.83
C SER A 143 -6.07 -4.78 15.10
N ASP A 144 -4.77 -5.01 15.18
CA ASP A 144 -3.77 -3.98 15.46
C ASP A 144 -2.40 -4.35 14.89
N VAL A 145 -1.62 -3.35 14.47
CA VAL A 145 -0.25 -3.52 14.00
C VAL A 145 0.63 -2.41 14.57
N LYS A 146 1.68 -2.81 15.29
CA LYS A 146 2.69 -1.89 15.82
C LYS A 146 4.02 -2.10 15.13
N ARG A 147 4.67 -1.00 14.75
CA ARG A 147 5.98 -1.03 14.08
C ARG A 147 7.12 -0.97 15.06
N TYR A 148 8.17 -1.71 14.73
CA TYR A 148 9.43 -1.75 15.46
C TYR A 148 10.59 -1.76 14.45
N PRO A 149 11.81 -1.40 14.86
CA PRO A 149 12.97 -1.44 13.96
C PRO A 149 13.26 -2.83 13.38
N TRP A 150 12.86 -3.90 14.08
CA TRP A 150 13.02 -5.29 13.65
C TRP A 150 11.83 -5.84 12.86
N GLY A 151 10.74 -5.07 12.66
CA GLY A 151 9.53 -5.50 11.95
C GLY A 151 8.25 -5.05 12.61
N PHE A 152 7.31 -5.96 12.74
CA PHE A 152 5.94 -5.65 13.18
C PHE A 152 5.48 -6.62 14.26
N LYS A 153 4.72 -6.10 15.21
CA LYS A 153 3.95 -6.85 16.18
C LYS A 153 2.48 -6.75 15.80
N VAL A 154 1.87 -7.88 15.49
CA VAL A 154 0.54 -7.95 14.89
C VAL A 154 -0.40 -8.71 15.81
N LYS A 155 -1.56 -8.12 16.09
CA LYS A 155 -2.64 -8.75 16.83
C LYS A 155 -3.68 -9.31 15.86
N ILE A 156 -4.01 -10.59 16.05
CA ILE A 156 -4.92 -11.36 15.21
C ILE A 156 -6.06 -11.84 16.07
N ILE A 157 -7.30 -11.55 15.70
CA ILE A 157 -8.49 -12.07 16.33
C ILE A 157 -8.93 -13.34 15.61
N LYS A 158 -8.90 -14.47 16.29
CA LYS A 158 -9.49 -15.74 15.84
C LYS A 158 -10.97 -15.74 16.22
N LYS A 159 -11.85 -15.75 15.23
CA LYS A 159 -13.29 -15.86 15.47
C LYS A 159 -13.67 -17.26 15.91
N PRO A 160 -14.65 -17.44 16.82
CA PRO A 160 -15.10 -18.74 17.23
C PRO A 160 -15.76 -19.47 16.06
N LYS A 161 -15.39 -20.71 15.87
CA LYS A 161 -15.98 -21.61 14.85
C LYS A 161 -17.10 -22.46 15.42
N TYR A 162 -17.18 -22.48 16.75
CA TYR A 162 -18.14 -23.26 17.57
C TYR A 162 -18.05 -24.77 17.38
N ILE A 163 -16.91 -25.21 16.82
CA ILE A 163 -16.62 -26.64 16.59
C ILE A 163 -15.19 -26.93 17.05
N ASN A 164 -15.03 -27.94 17.86
CA ASN A 164 -13.71 -28.46 18.24
C ASN A 164 -13.17 -29.30 17.08
N TYR A 165 -12.15 -28.82 16.40
CA TYR A 165 -11.58 -29.45 15.21
C TYR A 165 -10.81 -30.75 15.52
N ASP A 166 -10.33 -30.93 16.75
CA ASP A 166 -9.63 -32.14 17.16
C ASP A 166 -10.60 -33.32 17.38
N ARG A 167 -11.86 -33.00 17.71
CA ARG A 167 -12.92 -33.99 17.91
C ARG A 167 -13.77 -34.21 16.64
N CYS A 168 -13.88 -33.21 15.77
CA CYS A 168 -14.75 -33.28 14.60
C CYS A 168 -14.20 -34.20 13.51
N THR A 169 -14.94 -35.25 13.17
CA THR A 169 -14.60 -36.23 12.12
C THR A 169 -15.20 -35.92 10.75
N ASN A 170 -15.87 -34.77 10.58
CA ASN A 170 -16.58 -34.38 9.35
C ASN A 170 -17.70 -35.33 8.92
N CYS A 171 -18.35 -36.04 9.82
CA CYS A 171 -19.42 -37.02 9.52
C CYS A 171 -20.68 -36.40 8.91
N GLY A 172 -20.91 -35.08 9.06
CA GLY A 172 -22.03 -34.37 8.43
C GLY A 172 -23.38 -34.40 9.18
N LEU A 173 -23.54 -35.21 10.22
CA LEU A 173 -24.80 -35.36 10.95
C LEU A 173 -25.36 -34.03 11.46
N CYS A 174 -24.52 -33.20 12.02
CA CYS A 174 -24.90 -31.87 12.52
C CYS A 174 -25.52 -30.97 11.42
N SER A 175 -24.95 -31.00 10.22
CA SER A 175 -25.47 -30.24 9.09
C SER A 175 -26.75 -30.85 8.53
N GLU A 176 -26.83 -32.18 8.43
CA GLU A 176 -28.04 -32.86 7.96
C GLU A 176 -29.26 -32.51 8.84
N LYS A 177 -29.09 -32.56 10.16
CA LYS A 177 -30.18 -32.33 11.12
C LYS A 177 -30.46 -30.85 11.41
N CYS A 178 -29.58 -29.93 11.00
CA CYS A 178 -29.82 -28.50 11.22
C CYS A 178 -31.12 -28.06 10.53
N PRO A 179 -32.07 -27.43 11.23
CA PRO A 179 -33.34 -26.99 10.64
C PRO A 179 -33.18 -25.71 9.79
N GLN A 180 -32.18 -24.88 10.10
CA GLN A 180 -32.02 -23.55 9.50
C GLN A 180 -31.45 -23.61 8.08
N LEU A 181 -32.14 -22.93 7.16
CA LEU A 181 -31.72 -22.77 5.76
C LEU A 181 -31.50 -21.27 5.43
N VAL A 182 -30.33 -20.96 4.96
CA VAL A 182 -29.94 -19.60 4.58
C VAL A 182 -29.42 -19.56 3.14
N PRO A 183 -29.43 -18.40 2.44
CA PRO A 183 -28.79 -18.29 1.14
C PRO A 183 -27.32 -18.72 1.22
N ASN A 184 -26.86 -19.47 0.23
CA ASN A 184 -25.49 -19.94 0.17
C ASN A 184 -24.60 -18.89 -0.53
N GLU A 185 -23.77 -18.17 0.21
CA GLU A 185 -22.85 -17.18 -0.30
C GLU A 185 -21.77 -17.76 -1.24
N TRP A 186 -21.42 -19.04 -1.04
CA TRP A 186 -20.46 -19.75 -1.87
C TRP A 186 -21.00 -20.14 -3.26
N ASP A 187 -22.32 -20.25 -3.38
CA ASP A 187 -23.03 -20.37 -4.65
C ASP A 187 -23.62 -19.04 -5.11
N ARG A 188 -23.16 -17.92 -4.52
CA ARG A 188 -23.62 -16.56 -4.86
C ARG A 188 -25.15 -16.42 -4.77
N GLY A 189 -25.78 -17.10 -3.79
CA GLY A 189 -27.23 -17.07 -3.56
C GLY A 189 -28.06 -18.01 -4.44
N LEU A 190 -27.46 -18.77 -5.36
CA LEU A 190 -28.17 -19.71 -6.25
C LEU A 190 -28.72 -20.94 -5.52
N SER A 191 -28.17 -21.29 -4.36
CA SER A 191 -28.63 -22.37 -3.50
C SER A 191 -28.82 -21.91 -2.06
N LYS A 192 -29.28 -22.82 -1.21
CA LYS A 192 -29.35 -22.60 0.24
C LYS A 192 -28.41 -23.56 0.96
N ARG A 193 -27.82 -23.11 2.07
CA ARG A 193 -27.01 -23.91 2.99
C ARG A 193 -27.60 -23.93 4.38
N LYS A 194 -27.11 -24.82 5.22
CA LYS A 194 -27.43 -24.85 6.64
C LYS A 194 -26.66 -23.78 7.42
N ALA A 195 -27.12 -23.45 8.64
CA ALA A 195 -26.37 -22.56 9.52
C ALA A 195 -25.07 -23.18 10.02
N ILE A 196 -24.99 -24.53 10.11
CA ILE A 196 -23.75 -25.29 10.28
C ILE A 196 -23.36 -25.94 8.95
N TYR A 197 -22.18 -25.62 8.43
CA TYR A 197 -21.82 -25.95 7.06
C TYR A 197 -20.33 -26.07 6.83
N ILE A 198 -19.94 -26.72 5.74
CA ILE A 198 -18.62 -26.62 5.11
C ILE A 198 -18.77 -25.65 3.92
N PRO A 199 -17.88 -24.63 3.76
CA PRO A 199 -18.02 -23.61 2.72
C PRO A 199 -18.15 -24.17 1.29
N LEU A 200 -17.26 -25.08 0.93
CA LEU A 200 -17.19 -25.74 -0.38
C LEU A 200 -16.76 -27.19 -0.20
N PRO A 201 -17.15 -28.11 -1.10
CA PRO A 201 -16.72 -29.52 -1.01
C PRO A 201 -15.21 -29.74 -0.96
N TYR A 202 -14.45 -28.80 -1.52
CA TYR A 202 -12.96 -28.77 -1.56
C TYR A 202 -12.38 -27.67 -0.65
N ALA A 203 -13.11 -27.24 0.35
CA ALA A 203 -12.64 -26.24 1.32
C ALA A 203 -11.35 -26.69 2.03
N ILE A 204 -10.43 -25.76 2.25
CA ILE A 204 -9.19 -25.97 2.99
C ILE A 204 -9.09 -24.93 4.13
N PRO A 205 -9.08 -25.37 5.39
CA PRO A 205 -9.31 -26.74 5.86
C PRO A 205 -10.74 -27.21 5.60
N SER A 206 -10.92 -28.51 5.33
CA SER A 206 -12.24 -29.11 5.18
C SER A 206 -12.83 -29.36 6.57
N ARG A 207 -13.54 -28.40 7.12
CA ARG A 207 -14.11 -28.42 8.47
C ARG A 207 -15.44 -27.67 8.51
N TYR A 208 -16.35 -28.16 9.35
CA TYR A 208 -17.61 -27.46 9.63
C TYR A 208 -17.36 -26.16 10.40
N VAL A 209 -18.25 -25.20 10.22
CA VAL A 209 -18.32 -23.93 10.96
C VAL A 209 -19.79 -23.60 11.19
N ILE A 210 -20.08 -22.94 12.30
CA ILE A 210 -21.43 -22.44 12.60
C ILE A 210 -21.45 -20.94 12.30
N ASP A 211 -22.45 -20.51 11.53
CA ASP A 211 -22.75 -19.10 11.26
C ASP A 211 -23.62 -18.54 12.40
N PRO A 212 -23.05 -17.75 13.31
CA PRO A 212 -23.76 -17.25 14.49
C PRO A 212 -24.91 -16.29 14.13
N ASN A 213 -24.83 -15.61 12.98
CA ASN A 213 -25.85 -14.65 12.57
C ASN A 213 -27.17 -15.31 12.14
N HIS A 214 -27.11 -16.58 11.78
CA HIS A 214 -28.27 -17.34 11.30
C HIS A 214 -28.57 -18.58 12.12
N CYS A 215 -27.74 -18.93 13.08
CA CYS A 215 -27.98 -20.11 13.95
C CYS A 215 -29.01 -19.78 15.01
N LEU A 216 -30.10 -20.60 15.08
CA LEU A 216 -31.19 -20.44 16.05
C LEU A 216 -30.72 -20.51 17.51
N HIS A 217 -29.62 -21.20 17.81
CA HIS A 217 -28.99 -21.16 19.13
C HIS A 217 -28.61 -19.73 19.54
N PHE A 218 -27.92 -19.01 18.65
CA PHE A 218 -27.40 -17.64 18.94
C PHE A 218 -28.46 -16.55 18.73
N THR A 219 -29.36 -16.70 17.76
CA THR A 219 -30.37 -15.68 17.44
C THR A 219 -31.61 -15.75 18.31
N GLU A 220 -32.03 -16.95 18.73
CA GLU A 220 -33.29 -17.19 19.44
C GLU A 220 -33.12 -17.96 20.74
N ASN A 221 -31.94 -18.48 21.03
CA ASN A 221 -31.64 -19.37 22.15
C ASN A 221 -32.57 -20.61 22.22
N SER A 222 -32.95 -21.12 21.05
CA SER A 222 -34.04 -22.11 20.92
C SER A 222 -33.60 -23.45 20.34
N CYS A 223 -32.30 -23.68 20.00
CA CYS A 223 -31.89 -24.88 19.28
C CYS A 223 -30.51 -25.40 19.72
N ASN A 224 -30.42 -26.70 20.06
CA ASN A 224 -29.19 -27.42 20.38
C ASN A 224 -29.05 -28.73 19.56
N ILE A 225 -29.83 -28.93 18.50
CA ILE A 225 -29.91 -30.18 17.73
C ILE A 225 -28.53 -30.66 17.26
N CYS A 226 -27.66 -29.77 16.78
CA CYS A 226 -26.33 -30.15 16.28
C CYS A 226 -25.40 -30.66 17.41
N GLU A 227 -25.54 -30.17 18.63
CA GLU A 227 -24.85 -30.66 19.83
C GLU A 227 -25.37 -32.04 20.25
N GLU A 228 -26.69 -32.19 20.31
CA GLU A 228 -27.36 -33.45 20.71
C GLU A 228 -27.05 -34.63 19.77
N VAL A 229 -26.93 -34.36 18.45
CA VAL A 229 -26.68 -35.41 17.45
C VAL A 229 -25.22 -35.70 17.21
N CYS A 230 -24.29 -34.93 17.79
CA CYS A 230 -22.87 -35.08 17.57
C CYS A 230 -22.29 -36.24 18.37
N PRO A 231 -21.90 -37.38 17.74
CA PRO A 231 -21.41 -38.56 18.49
C PRO A 231 -20.00 -38.35 19.06
N TYR A 232 -19.32 -37.25 18.69
CA TYR A 232 -17.95 -36.93 19.09
C TYR A 232 -17.89 -35.74 20.03
N ASP A 233 -19.02 -35.19 20.45
CA ASP A 233 -19.09 -34.03 21.34
C ASP A 233 -18.17 -32.87 20.84
N ALA A 234 -18.27 -32.61 19.53
CA ALA A 234 -17.42 -31.63 18.86
C ALA A 234 -18.02 -30.21 18.78
N ILE A 235 -19.32 -30.06 19.14
CA ILE A 235 -19.97 -28.73 19.15
C ILE A 235 -19.67 -28.05 20.48
N ASP A 236 -19.27 -26.80 20.42
CA ASP A 236 -18.92 -25.97 21.58
C ASP A 236 -19.39 -24.53 21.38
N PHE A 237 -20.61 -24.24 21.82
CA PHE A 237 -21.20 -22.92 21.74
C PHE A 237 -20.55 -21.87 22.69
N SER A 238 -19.74 -22.33 23.65
CA SER A 238 -19.07 -21.47 24.63
C SER A 238 -17.82 -20.81 24.10
N GLN A 239 -17.34 -21.19 22.91
CA GLN A 239 -16.14 -20.59 22.28
C GLN A 239 -16.26 -19.09 22.18
N LYS A 240 -15.18 -18.41 22.50
CA LYS A 240 -15.04 -16.95 22.38
C LYS A 240 -13.96 -16.61 21.38
N ALA A 241 -13.97 -15.37 20.91
CA ALA A 241 -12.88 -14.84 20.11
C ALA A 241 -11.58 -14.84 20.92
N GLU A 242 -10.48 -15.30 20.32
CA GLU A 242 -9.14 -15.31 20.91
C GLU A 242 -8.26 -14.25 20.23
N GLU A 243 -7.51 -13.49 21.02
CA GLU A 243 -6.47 -12.60 20.50
C GLU A 243 -5.12 -13.34 20.53
N VAL A 244 -4.46 -13.43 19.39
CA VAL A 244 -3.12 -13.97 19.22
C VAL A 244 -2.21 -12.87 18.74
N GLU A 245 -1.00 -12.79 19.31
CA GLU A 245 0.00 -11.82 18.94
C GLU A 245 1.17 -12.54 18.24
N VAL A 246 1.59 -12.03 17.07
CA VAL A 246 2.73 -12.56 16.32
C VAL A 246 3.73 -11.45 16.00
N GLU A 247 5.02 -11.81 15.97
CA GLU A 247 6.10 -10.91 15.59
C GLU A 247 6.65 -11.31 14.22
N VAL A 248 6.64 -10.38 13.27
CA VAL A 248 7.04 -10.62 11.89
C VAL A 248 7.96 -9.50 11.36
N GLY A 249 8.85 -9.82 10.42
CA GLY A 249 9.73 -8.83 9.80
C GLY A 249 9.09 -8.09 8.63
N ALA A 250 8.11 -8.73 7.96
CA ALA A 250 7.41 -8.13 6.82
C ALA A 250 5.93 -8.57 6.78
N ILE A 251 5.12 -7.80 6.07
CA ILE A 251 3.69 -8.06 5.84
C ILE A 251 3.42 -7.99 4.34
N ILE A 252 2.68 -8.98 3.80
CA ILE A 252 2.15 -8.96 2.44
C ILE A 252 0.63 -8.88 2.49
N VAL A 253 0.06 -7.83 1.90
CA VAL A 253 -1.39 -7.64 1.78
C VAL A 253 -1.85 -8.24 0.45
N ALA A 254 -2.69 -9.29 0.53
CA ALA A 254 -3.20 -10.07 -0.60
C ALA A 254 -4.72 -10.30 -0.47
N THR A 255 -5.44 -9.32 0.07
CA THR A 255 -6.87 -9.43 0.45
C THR A 255 -7.83 -9.54 -0.73
N GLY A 256 -7.35 -9.29 -1.96
CA GLY A 256 -8.17 -9.43 -3.15
C GLY A 256 -9.18 -8.29 -3.35
N SER A 257 -10.23 -8.59 -4.13
CA SER A 257 -11.31 -7.68 -4.49
C SER A 257 -12.65 -8.39 -4.40
N GLU A 258 -13.74 -7.66 -4.64
CA GLU A 258 -15.11 -8.19 -4.69
C GLU A 258 -15.73 -7.97 -6.07
N GLU A 259 -16.76 -8.78 -6.39
CA GLU A 259 -17.59 -8.57 -7.56
C GLU A 259 -18.58 -7.42 -7.29
N PHE A 260 -18.65 -6.46 -8.19
CA PHE A 260 -19.62 -5.36 -8.11
C PHE A 260 -21.05 -5.89 -8.02
N ASN A 261 -21.85 -5.33 -7.14
CA ASN A 261 -23.26 -5.69 -7.00
C ASN A 261 -24.13 -5.02 -8.08
N PRO A 262 -24.60 -5.74 -9.11
CA PRO A 262 -25.35 -5.13 -10.21
C PRO A 262 -26.78 -4.71 -9.84
N SER A 263 -27.30 -5.09 -8.66
CA SER A 263 -28.61 -4.64 -8.21
C SER A 263 -28.70 -3.12 -7.99
N THR A 264 -27.54 -2.46 -7.83
CA THR A 264 -27.43 -1.01 -7.70
C THR A 264 -27.70 -0.26 -9.02
N ILE A 265 -27.76 -0.97 -10.16
CA ILE A 265 -28.04 -0.41 -11.47
C ILE A 265 -29.33 -1.02 -12.04
N PRO A 266 -30.49 -0.39 -11.81
CA PRO A 266 -31.82 -0.96 -12.10
C PRO A 266 -32.04 -1.38 -13.56
N LYS A 267 -31.39 -0.71 -14.53
CA LYS A 267 -31.53 -0.99 -15.96
C LYS A 267 -31.19 -2.42 -16.37
N TYR A 268 -30.36 -3.12 -15.57
CA TYR A 268 -30.00 -4.50 -15.85
C TYR A 268 -31.01 -5.52 -15.31
N GLY A 269 -31.94 -5.15 -14.44
CA GLY A 269 -32.97 -6.01 -13.89
C GLY A 269 -32.48 -7.13 -12.98
N TYR A 270 -31.21 -7.11 -12.53
CA TYR A 270 -30.64 -8.08 -11.62
C TYR A 270 -31.36 -8.06 -10.26
N GLY A 271 -31.66 -9.24 -9.74
CA GLY A 271 -32.45 -9.41 -8.50
C GLY A 271 -33.97 -9.27 -8.71
N LYS A 272 -34.41 -8.64 -9.81
CA LYS A 272 -35.82 -8.57 -10.20
C LYS A 272 -36.24 -9.79 -11.02
N TYR A 273 -35.41 -10.22 -11.97
CA TYR A 273 -35.64 -11.36 -12.83
C TYR A 273 -34.62 -12.46 -12.53
N LYS A 274 -35.10 -13.70 -12.28
CA LYS A 274 -34.27 -14.81 -11.84
C LYS A 274 -33.23 -15.27 -12.86
N ASP A 275 -33.53 -15.12 -14.14
CA ASP A 275 -32.64 -15.53 -15.25
C ASP A 275 -31.67 -14.42 -15.69
N ILE A 276 -31.47 -13.42 -14.83
CA ILE A 276 -30.37 -12.46 -14.95
C ILE A 276 -29.36 -12.78 -13.86
N ILE A 277 -28.18 -13.27 -14.28
CA ILE A 277 -27.13 -13.75 -13.38
C ILE A 277 -25.80 -13.06 -13.67
N THR A 278 -24.82 -13.16 -12.76
CA THR A 278 -23.46 -12.70 -13.01
C THR A 278 -22.59 -13.78 -13.66
N GLN A 279 -21.40 -13.40 -14.20
CA GLN A 279 -20.44 -14.40 -14.73
C GLN A 279 -20.02 -15.40 -13.64
N LEU A 280 -19.85 -14.93 -12.42
CA LEU A 280 -19.48 -15.80 -11.30
C LEU A 280 -20.60 -16.78 -10.91
N GLN A 281 -21.87 -16.36 -11.01
CA GLN A 281 -23.02 -17.25 -10.86
C GLN A 281 -23.09 -18.28 -12.01
N LEU A 282 -22.78 -17.85 -13.23
CA LEU A 282 -22.68 -18.76 -14.39
C LEU A 282 -21.62 -19.86 -14.17
N GLU A 283 -20.44 -19.46 -13.64
CA GLU A 283 -19.36 -20.42 -13.26
C GLU A 283 -19.87 -21.44 -12.23
N ARG A 284 -20.66 -21.00 -11.23
CA ARG A 284 -21.24 -21.92 -10.24
C ARG A 284 -22.27 -22.88 -10.85
N LEU A 285 -23.06 -22.45 -11.83
CA LEU A 285 -23.99 -23.35 -12.52
C LEU A 285 -23.26 -24.40 -13.35
N MET A 286 -22.16 -24.04 -13.98
CA MET A 286 -21.34 -24.96 -14.80
C MET A 286 -20.45 -25.89 -13.97
N ASP A 287 -20.15 -25.55 -12.71
CA ASP A 287 -19.29 -26.37 -11.84
C ASP A 287 -20.02 -27.69 -11.45
N PRO A 288 -19.42 -28.87 -11.67
CA PRO A 288 -19.99 -30.15 -11.22
C PRO A 288 -20.28 -30.23 -9.73
N LEU A 289 -19.55 -29.46 -8.91
CA LEU A 289 -19.74 -29.33 -7.47
C LEU A 289 -20.57 -28.08 -7.10
N GLY A 290 -21.19 -27.47 -8.08
CA GLY A 290 -22.09 -26.33 -7.91
C GLY A 290 -23.53 -26.73 -7.68
N PRO A 291 -24.45 -25.74 -7.57
CA PRO A 291 -25.84 -25.96 -7.12
C PRO A 291 -26.69 -26.83 -8.05
N THR A 292 -26.28 -26.99 -9.32
CA THR A 292 -27.01 -27.75 -10.34
C THR A 292 -26.33 -29.06 -10.74
N GLY A 293 -25.18 -29.39 -10.08
CA GLY A 293 -24.37 -30.55 -10.46
C GLY A 293 -23.77 -30.41 -11.86
N GLY A 294 -23.37 -29.18 -12.25
CA GLY A 294 -22.74 -28.88 -13.54
C GLY A 294 -23.72 -28.78 -14.71
N ARG A 295 -25.01 -28.70 -14.47
CA ARG A 295 -26.01 -28.51 -15.53
C ARG A 295 -26.30 -27.04 -15.73
N LEU A 296 -26.01 -26.51 -16.91
CA LEU A 296 -26.36 -25.16 -17.28
C LEU A 296 -27.89 -25.06 -17.55
N VAL A 297 -28.59 -24.48 -16.59
CA VAL A 297 -30.06 -24.33 -16.62
C VAL A 297 -30.47 -22.92 -16.22
N ARG A 298 -31.66 -22.52 -16.66
CA ARG A 298 -32.33 -21.30 -16.18
C ARG A 298 -32.64 -21.41 -14.69
N VAL A 299 -32.44 -20.32 -13.96
CA VAL A 299 -32.67 -20.29 -12.50
C VAL A 299 -34.18 -20.28 -12.17
N SER A 300 -35.00 -19.77 -13.08
CA SER A 300 -36.45 -19.66 -12.89
C SER A 300 -37.18 -21.00 -12.92
N ASP A 301 -36.87 -21.86 -13.92
CA ASP A 301 -37.65 -23.02 -14.25
C ASP A 301 -36.83 -24.32 -14.49
N GLY A 302 -35.50 -24.26 -14.40
CA GLY A 302 -34.59 -25.40 -14.61
C GLY A 302 -34.47 -25.89 -16.04
N ARG A 303 -35.01 -25.17 -17.02
CA ARG A 303 -34.87 -25.51 -18.44
C ARG A 303 -33.51 -25.09 -18.98
N LYS A 304 -33.08 -25.75 -20.06
CA LYS A 304 -31.84 -25.42 -20.79
C LYS A 304 -32.01 -24.11 -21.56
N PRO A 305 -31.14 -23.09 -21.33
CA PRO A 305 -31.22 -21.86 -22.10
C PRO A 305 -30.65 -22.06 -23.50
N THR A 306 -31.36 -21.57 -24.53
CA THR A 306 -30.94 -21.64 -25.94
C THR A 306 -30.49 -20.29 -26.47
N LYS A 307 -30.93 -19.19 -25.87
CA LYS A 307 -30.58 -17.82 -26.23
C LYS A 307 -29.94 -17.13 -25.04
N ILE A 308 -28.64 -16.86 -25.14
CA ILE A 308 -27.87 -16.28 -24.03
C ILE A 308 -27.31 -14.93 -24.47
N VAL A 309 -27.51 -13.91 -23.65
CA VAL A 309 -26.94 -12.57 -23.86
C VAL A 309 -25.98 -12.25 -22.72
N MET A 310 -24.71 -11.96 -23.06
CA MET A 310 -23.71 -11.53 -22.11
C MET A 310 -23.49 -10.02 -22.22
N ILE A 311 -23.59 -9.30 -21.12
CA ILE A 311 -23.47 -7.84 -21.08
C ILE A 311 -22.14 -7.47 -20.42
N GLN A 312 -21.28 -6.76 -21.15
CA GLN A 312 -19.96 -6.36 -20.69
C GLN A 312 -19.97 -5.05 -19.90
N CYS A 313 -18.96 -4.82 -19.07
CA CYS A 313 -18.70 -3.56 -18.35
C CYS A 313 -19.80 -3.16 -17.35
N VAL A 314 -20.46 -4.12 -16.70
CA VAL A 314 -21.46 -3.82 -15.67
C VAL A 314 -20.78 -3.27 -14.42
N GLY A 315 -21.01 -1.99 -14.10
CA GLY A 315 -20.36 -1.29 -13.00
C GLY A 315 -18.90 -0.91 -13.25
N SER A 316 -18.41 -0.99 -14.52
CA SER A 316 -17.05 -0.53 -14.90
C SER A 316 -17.09 0.29 -16.20
N ARG A 317 -16.06 1.13 -16.41
CA ARG A 317 -15.95 2.04 -17.55
C ARG A 317 -17.16 2.97 -17.65
N ASP A 318 -17.62 3.40 -16.52
CA ASP A 318 -18.80 4.25 -16.33
C ASP A 318 -18.45 5.29 -15.25
N PRO A 319 -18.50 6.61 -15.59
CA PRO A 319 -18.16 7.67 -14.64
C PRO A 319 -19.07 7.72 -13.42
N ASP A 320 -20.30 7.23 -13.52
CA ASP A 320 -21.28 7.24 -12.43
C ASP A 320 -21.05 6.08 -11.43
N THR A 321 -20.23 5.08 -11.80
CA THR A 321 -19.88 3.94 -10.94
C THR A 321 -18.37 3.81 -10.80
N ASN A 322 -17.72 3.07 -11.71
CA ASN A 322 -16.27 2.89 -11.71
C ASN A 322 -15.71 3.22 -13.09
N PRO A 323 -14.91 4.29 -13.25
CA PRO A 323 -14.40 4.71 -14.57
C PRO A 323 -13.34 3.77 -15.13
N TYR A 324 -12.72 2.93 -14.30
CA TYR A 324 -11.69 1.98 -14.71
C TYR A 324 -12.26 0.71 -15.38
N CYS A 325 -11.40 -0.02 -16.08
CA CYS A 325 -11.68 -1.33 -16.66
C CYS A 325 -11.25 -2.45 -15.69
N SER A 326 -12.09 -3.45 -15.50
CA SER A 326 -11.78 -4.63 -14.68
C SER A 326 -10.83 -5.65 -15.36
N ARG A 327 -10.39 -5.40 -16.58
CA ARG A 327 -9.35 -6.10 -17.36
C ARG A 327 -9.63 -7.58 -17.70
N TYR A 328 -10.31 -8.35 -16.84
CA TYR A 328 -10.51 -9.78 -16.99
C TYR A 328 -11.84 -10.15 -17.69
N CYS A 329 -12.88 -9.33 -17.55
CA CYS A 329 -14.27 -9.71 -17.83
C CYS A 329 -14.57 -10.01 -19.31
N CYS A 330 -13.85 -9.39 -20.28
CA CYS A 330 -13.99 -9.73 -21.69
C CYS A 330 -13.50 -11.16 -21.97
N THR A 331 -12.30 -11.51 -21.47
CA THR A 331 -11.73 -12.84 -21.63
C THR A 331 -12.58 -13.90 -20.90
N GLU A 332 -13.11 -13.56 -19.73
CA GLU A 332 -13.99 -14.44 -18.93
C GLU A 332 -15.29 -14.76 -19.70
N ALA A 333 -15.97 -13.75 -20.20
CA ALA A 333 -17.20 -13.92 -20.96
C ALA A 333 -16.98 -14.74 -22.24
N ILE A 334 -15.89 -14.48 -22.96
CA ILE A 334 -15.52 -15.20 -24.18
C ILE A 334 -15.19 -16.66 -23.86
N LYS A 335 -14.38 -16.91 -22.80
CA LYS A 335 -14.12 -18.28 -22.32
C LYS A 335 -15.41 -19.01 -21.99
N ASN A 336 -16.34 -18.38 -21.26
CA ASN A 336 -17.63 -18.99 -20.91
C ASN A 336 -18.49 -19.24 -22.14
N ALA A 337 -18.49 -18.33 -23.13
CA ALA A 337 -19.18 -18.55 -24.41
C ALA A 337 -18.61 -19.75 -25.18
N ILE A 338 -17.28 -19.91 -25.22
CA ILE A 338 -16.62 -21.08 -25.82
C ILE A 338 -17.05 -22.36 -25.10
N LEU A 339 -16.95 -22.41 -23.76
CA LEU A 339 -17.34 -23.58 -22.98
C LEU A 339 -18.80 -23.96 -23.19
N ILE A 340 -19.70 -22.98 -23.22
CA ILE A 340 -21.13 -23.24 -23.49
C ILE A 340 -21.31 -23.87 -24.85
N LYS A 341 -20.65 -23.37 -25.88
CA LYS A 341 -20.73 -23.86 -27.26
C LYS A 341 -20.08 -25.23 -27.45
N THR A 342 -19.01 -25.53 -26.70
CA THR A 342 -18.23 -26.77 -26.90
C THR A 342 -18.64 -27.90 -25.96
N GLU A 343 -18.99 -27.60 -24.72
CA GLU A 343 -19.20 -28.64 -23.69
C GLU A 343 -20.66 -28.72 -23.18
N TYR A 344 -21.43 -27.62 -23.20
CA TYR A 344 -22.75 -27.58 -22.54
C TYR A 344 -23.93 -27.55 -23.52
N ILE A 345 -23.93 -26.57 -24.43
CA ILE A 345 -25.06 -26.29 -25.32
C ILE A 345 -24.55 -25.87 -26.72
N PRO A 346 -24.12 -26.81 -27.57
CA PRO A 346 -23.57 -26.49 -28.90
C PRO A 346 -24.51 -25.64 -29.76
N GLU A 347 -25.82 -25.87 -29.62
CA GLU A 347 -26.87 -25.17 -30.38
C GLU A 347 -27.19 -23.75 -29.83
N ALA A 348 -26.67 -23.34 -28.68
CA ALA A 348 -26.99 -22.06 -28.09
C ALA A 348 -26.62 -20.89 -28.99
N GLU A 349 -27.54 -19.95 -29.15
CA GLU A 349 -27.27 -18.62 -29.71
C GLU A 349 -26.71 -17.71 -28.63
N ILE A 350 -25.43 -17.34 -28.74
CA ILE A 350 -24.78 -16.47 -27.76
C ILE A 350 -24.50 -15.12 -28.41
N THR A 351 -24.92 -14.05 -27.72
CA THR A 351 -24.63 -12.67 -28.13
C THR A 351 -23.91 -11.94 -27.00
N ILE A 352 -22.74 -11.34 -27.29
CA ILE A 352 -21.99 -10.50 -26.36
C ILE A 352 -22.18 -9.03 -26.74
N LEU A 353 -22.80 -8.27 -25.83
CA LEU A 353 -22.93 -6.82 -25.92
C LEU A 353 -21.73 -6.17 -25.24
N TYR A 354 -21.01 -5.30 -25.97
CA TYR A 354 -19.73 -4.76 -25.52
C TYR A 354 -19.52 -3.28 -25.90
N LYS A 355 -18.70 -2.56 -25.15
CA LYS A 355 -18.19 -1.22 -25.51
C LYS A 355 -16.96 -1.31 -26.42
N ASP A 356 -15.97 -2.13 -26.04
CA ASP A 356 -14.84 -2.63 -26.85
C ASP A 356 -14.33 -3.93 -26.21
N ILE A 357 -13.85 -4.87 -27.02
CA ILE A 357 -13.28 -6.14 -26.53
C ILE A 357 -11.84 -5.90 -26.13
N ARG A 358 -11.48 -6.37 -24.93
CA ARG A 358 -10.14 -6.25 -24.35
C ARG A 358 -9.58 -7.62 -23.99
N THR A 359 -9.37 -8.46 -24.99
CA THR A 359 -8.62 -9.70 -24.93
C THR A 359 -7.21 -9.40 -25.41
N TYR A 360 -6.29 -9.07 -24.52
CA TYR A 360 -4.95 -8.63 -24.88
C TYR A 360 -3.96 -9.79 -24.94
N GLY A 361 -2.89 -9.60 -25.71
CA GLY A 361 -1.86 -10.61 -25.95
C GLY A 361 -2.44 -11.85 -26.63
N ARG A 362 -2.01 -13.02 -26.22
CA ARG A 362 -2.48 -14.28 -26.78
C ARG A 362 -3.96 -14.60 -26.52
N PHE A 363 -4.62 -13.93 -25.59
CA PHE A 363 -6.07 -14.12 -25.35
C PHE A 363 -6.93 -13.63 -26.53
N GLU A 364 -6.36 -12.89 -27.48
CA GLU A 364 -7.00 -12.56 -28.76
C GLU A 364 -7.40 -13.81 -29.53
N GLU A 365 -6.63 -14.91 -29.42
CA GLU A 365 -6.92 -16.21 -30.04
C GLU A 365 -8.31 -16.72 -29.59
N LEU A 366 -8.69 -16.56 -28.32
CA LEU A 366 -10.01 -16.96 -27.80
C LEU A 366 -11.15 -16.13 -28.42
N TYR A 367 -10.90 -14.83 -28.63
CA TYR A 367 -11.88 -13.97 -29.29
C TYR A 367 -12.13 -14.38 -30.76
N VAL A 368 -11.06 -14.65 -31.50
CA VAL A 368 -11.13 -15.12 -32.86
C VAL A 368 -11.88 -16.45 -32.92
N GLN A 369 -11.53 -17.42 -32.07
CA GLN A 369 -12.20 -18.71 -31.97
C GLN A 369 -13.70 -18.57 -31.69
N ALA A 370 -14.09 -17.77 -30.70
CA ALA A 370 -15.49 -17.57 -30.37
C ALA A 370 -16.29 -16.95 -31.52
N ARG A 371 -15.73 -15.95 -32.20
CA ARG A 371 -16.38 -15.20 -33.25
C ARG A 371 -16.44 -15.99 -34.55
N ASP A 372 -15.30 -16.51 -35.03
CA ASP A 372 -15.16 -17.02 -36.41
C ASP A 372 -15.43 -18.53 -36.50
N GLU A 373 -15.11 -19.31 -35.47
CA GLU A 373 -15.30 -20.77 -35.49
C GLU A 373 -16.61 -21.18 -34.82
N LEU A 374 -16.97 -20.55 -33.70
CA LEU A 374 -18.15 -20.95 -32.90
C LEU A 374 -19.39 -20.08 -33.15
N GLY A 375 -19.27 -19.02 -33.94
CA GLY A 375 -20.40 -18.17 -34.34
C GLY A 375 -21.01 -17.37 -33.23
N VAL A 376 -20.26 -17.01 -32.19
CA VAL A 376 -20.70 -16.08 -31.13
C VAL A 376 -20.89 -14.70 -31.74
N LYS A 377 -22.06 -14.10 -31.55
CA LYS A 377 -22.39 -12.78 -32.08
C LYS A 377 -21.83 -11.70 -31.17
N PHE A 378 -21.15 -10.70 -31.72
CA PHE A 378 -20.61 -9.55 -31.02
C PHE A 378 -21.31 -8.28 -31.49
N ILE A 379 -21.98 -7.57 -30.56
CA ILE A 379 -22.67 -6.31 -30.86
C ILE A 379 -22.06 -5.18 -30.03
N LYS A 380 -21.50 -4.20 -30.74
CA LYS A 380 -20.97 -2.99 -30.09
C LYS A 380 -22.11 -2.03 -29.77
N GLY A 381 -22.33 -1.77 -28.49
CA GLY A 381 -23.40 -0.89 -28.02
C GLY A 381 -23.57 -0.86 -26.51
N ASP A 382 -24.46 -0.02 -26.05
CA ASP A 382 -24.80 0.14 -24.65
C ASP A 382 -26.23 -0.35 -24.37
N VAL A 383 -26.40 -1.05 -23.23
CA VAL A 383 -27.71 -1.52 -22.77
C VAL A 383 -28.53 -0.35 -22.25
N VAL A 384 -29.75 -0.22 -22.74
CA VAL A 384 -30.75 0.76 -22.28
C VAL A 384 -31.51 0.15 -21.10
N GLU A 385 -32.10 -1.05 -21.30
CA GLU A 385 -32.93 -1.72 -20.30
C GLU A 385 -33.00 -3.22 -20.58
N VAL A 386 -33.11 -4.01 -19.51
CA VAL A 386 -33.48 -5.44 -19.58
C VAL A 386 -34.82 -5.61 -18.87
N TYR A 387 -35.79 -6.19 -19.56
CA TYR A 387 -37.12 -6.43 -19.03
C TYR A 387 -37.70 -7.77 -19.53
N GLU A 388 -38.70 -8.28 -18.83
CA GLU A 388 -39.42 -9.51 -19.19
C GLU A 388 -40.69 -9.17 -19.97
N ASP A 389 -40.93 -9.88 -21.04
CA ASP A 389 -42.19 -9.72 -21.80
C ASP A 389 -43.32 -10.57 -21.20
N LYS A 390 -44.52 -10.48 -21.80
CA LYS A 390 -45.70 -11.21 -21.36
C LYS A 390 -45.58 -12.75 -21.50
N SER A 391 -44.59 -13.24 -22.26
CA SER A 391 -44.32 -14.65 -22.46
C SER A 391 -43.32 -15.21 -21.43
N GLY A 392 -42.73 -14.37 -20.62
CA GLY A 392 -41.65 -14.73 -19.66
C GLY A 392 -40.28 -14.78 -20.31
N SER A 393 -40.11 -14.21 -21.50
CA SER A 393 -38.82 -14.08 -22.17
C SER A 393 -38.17 -12.76 -21.81
N LEU A 394 -36.84 -12.78 -21.57
CA LEU A 394 -36.06 -11.57 -21.32
C LEU A 394 -35.80 -10.81 -22.64
N LEU A 395 -36.01 -9.50 -22.62
CA LEU A 395 -35.73 -8.62 -23.73
C LEU A 395 -34.63 -7.63 -23.33
N VAL A 396 -33.51 -7.66 -24.04
CA VAL A 396 -32.38 -6.76 -23.86
C VAL A 396 -32.45 -5.65 -24.92
N LYS A 397 -32.86 -4.45 -24.51
CA LYS A 397 -32.88 -3.26 -25.36
C LYS A 397 -31.51 -2.58 -25.31
N TYR A 398 -30.97 -2.26 -26.47
CA TYR A 398 -29.65 -1.64 -26.59
C TYR A 398 -29.64 -0.54 -27.65
N VAL A 399 -28.63 0.32 -27.60
CA VAL A 399 -28.29 1.28 -28.66
C VAL A 399 -26.89 0.90 -29.18
N ASP A 400 -26.80 0.71 -30.49
CA ASP A 400 -25.50 0.37 -31.13
C ASP A 400 -24.59 1.60 -31.29
N SER A 401 -23.39 1.40 -31.78
CA SER A 401 -22.39 2.46 -32.00
C SER A 401 -22.79 3.50 -33.05
N LEU A 402 -23.86 3.24 -33.81
CA LEU A 402 -24.41 4.13 -34.82
C LEU A 402 -25.67 4.87 -34.31
N GLY A 403 -26.04 4.67 -33.04
CA GLY A 403 -27.22 5.27 -32.43
C GLY A 403 -28.55 4.54 -32.75
N LYS A 404 -28.50 3.39 -33.42
CA LYS A 404 -29.70 2.61 -33.76
C LYS A 404 -30.11 1.75 -32.57
N THR A 405 -31.39 1.80 -32.21
CA THR A 405 -31.95 0.95 -31.17
C THR A 405 -32.22 -0.46 -31.68
N GLY A 406 -31.83 -1.47 -30.88
CA GLY A 406 -32.15 -2.86 -31.13
C GLY A 406 -32.72 -3.54 -29.90
N THR A 407 -33.29 -4.73 -30.09
CA THR A 407 -33.80 -5.57 -29.01
C THR A 407 -33.38 -7.03 -29.26
N ILE A 408 -32.86 -7.70 -28.29
CA ILE A 408 -32.46 -9.10 -28.34
C ILE A 408 -33.28 -9.90 -27.34
N THR A 409 -33.89 -10.98 -27.80
CA THR A 409 -34.59 -11.93 -26.91
C THR A 409 -33.58 -12.88 -26.30
N ALA A 410 -33.68 -13.12 -24.98
CA ALA A 410 -32.82 -14.04 -24.26
C ALA A 410 -33.61 -14.95 -23.31
N ASP A 411 -33.12 -16.17 -23.15
CA ASP A 411 -33.53 -17.11 -22.09
C ASP A 411 -32.74 -16.89 -20.81
N LEU A 412 -31.49 -16.43 -20.98
CA LEU A 412 -30.55 -16.15 -19.89
C LEU A 412 -29.73 -14.91 -20.22
N VAL A 413 -29.63 -13.97 -19.27
CA VAL A 413 -28.79 -12.80 -19.37
C VAL A 413 -27.64 -12.92 -18.34
N VAL A 414 -26.40 -12.76 -18.79
CA VAL A 414 -25.21 -12.88 -17.97
C VAL A 414 -24.48 -11.53 -17.89
N LEU A 415 -24.28 -11.04 -16.68
CA LEU A 415 -23.66 -9.74 -16.41
C LEU A 415 -22.17 -9.91 -16.10
N SER A 416 -21.31 -9.27 -16.89
CA SER A 416 -19.87 -9.20 -16.64
C SER A 416 -19.57 -8.05 -15.72
N CYS A 417 -19.61 -8.31 -14.42
CA CYS A 417 -19.48 -7.32 -13.36
C CYS A 417 -18.04 -6.84 -13.16
N ALA A 418 -17.89 -5.62 -12.66
CA ALA A 418 -16.61 -5.06 -12.27
C ALA A 418 -16.00 -5.81 -11.08
N LEU A 419 -14.67 -5.72 -10.93
CA LEU A 419 -13.99 -5.96 -9.67
C LEU A 419 -13.87 -4.63 -8.93
N VAL A 420 -14.27 -4.63 -7.66
CA VAL A 420 -14.23 -3.47 -6.77
C VAL A 420 -13.41 -3.78 -5.52
N PRO A 421 -12.86 -2.77 -4.83
CA PRO A 421 -12.18 -3.00 -3.55
C PRO A 421 -13.09 -3.69 -2.55
N ARG A 422 -12.51 -4.45 -1.63
CA ARG A 422 -13.26 -5.03 -0.52
C ARG A 422 -13.72 -3.94 0.45
N GLU A 423 -14.88 -4.12 1.04
CA GLU A 423 -15.46 -3.18 1.99
C GLU A 423 -14.52 -2.86 3.17
N ASN A 424 -13.78 -3.86 3.65
CA ASN A 424 -12.86 -3.71 4.78
C ASN A 424 -11.47 -3.15 4.41
N SER A 425 -11.20 -2.82 3.13
CA SER A 425 -9.89 -2.30 2.69
C SER A 425 -9.50 -1.02 3.42
N LYS A 426 -10.47 -0.12 3.65
CA LYS A 426 -10.23 1.14 4.36
C LYS A 426 -9.77 0.92 5.80
N LYS A 427 -10.46 0.05 6.55
CA LYS A 427 -10.10 -0.30 7.93
C LYS A 427 -8.70 -0.91 7.99
N LEU A 428 -8.38 -1.82 7.07
CA LEU A 428 -7.07 -2.45 7.04
C LEU A 428 -5.96 -1.46 6.64
N ALA A 429 -6.23 -0.53 5.73
CA ALA A 429 -5.30 0.53 5.36
C ALA A 429 -4.96 1.43 6.57
N GLU A 430 -5.97 1.79 7.38
CA GLU A 430 -5.80 2.56 8.62
C GLU A 430 -4.94 1.78 9.65
N ILE A 431 -5.19 0.48 9.85
CA ILE A 431 -4.42 -0.38 10.78
C ILE A 431 -2.95 -0.49 10.34
N LEU A 432 -2.70 -0.61 9.04
CA LEU A 432 -1.36 -0.77 8.46
C LEU A 432 -0.66 0.57 8.20
N ASP A 433 -1.38 1.70 8.29
CA ASP A 433 -0.96 3.05 7.92
C ASP A 433 -0.41 3.13 6.48
N ILE A 434 -1.11 2.47 5.54
CA ILE A 434 -0.82 2.52 4.10
C ILE A 434 -1.94 3.25 3.36
N GLU A 435 -1.64 3.71 2.14
CA GLU A 435 -2.58 4.51 1.35
C GLU A 435 -3.49 3.64 0.49
N LEU A 436 -4.67 4.17 0.20
CA LEU A 436 -5.54 3.71 -0.87
C LEU A 436 -5.49 4.70 -2.03
N ASP A 437 -5.77 4.20 -3.25
CA ASP A 437 -5.99 5.05 -4.41
C ASP A 437 -7.38 5.72 -4.38
N GLU A 438 -7.69 6.52 -5.39
CA GLU A 438 -8.98 7.22 -5.52
C GLU A 438 -10.19 6.29 -5.65
N TYR A 439 -9.96 5.00 -5.97
CA TYR A 439 -10.99 3.98 -6.12
C TYR A 439 -11.12 3.07 -4.90
N GLY A 440 -10.21 3.17 -3.93
CA GLY A 440 -10.20 2.37 -2.70
C GLY A 440 -9.35 1.10 -2.77
N PHE A 441 -8.54 0.90 -3.81
CA PHE A 441 -7.51 -0.15 -3.85
C PHE A 441 -6.26 0.29 -3.10
N PHE A 442 -5.49 -0.67 -2.58
CA PHE A 442 -4.21 -0.35 -1.93
C PHE A 442 -3.22 0.21 -2.93
N LYS A 443 -2.61 1.34 -2.56
CA LYS A 443 -1.71 2.09 -3.42
C LYS A 443 -0.27 1.63 -3.24
N GLU A 444 0.40 1.38 -4.34
CA GLU A 444 1.83 1.13 -4.40
C GLU A 444 2.65 2.41 -4.18
N LEU A 445 3.92 2.22 -3.83
CA LEU A 445 4.87 3.32 -3.63
C LEU A 445 5.13 4.08 -4.94
N ASP A 446 5.33 3.35 -6.03
CA ASP A 446 5.50 3.90 -7.38
C ASP A 446 5.04 2.87 -8.43
N GLU A 447 4.15 3.29 -9.32
CA GLU A 447 3.56 2.44 -10.35
C GLU A 447 4.59 1.80 -11.30
N LYS A 448 5.73 2.45 -11.55
CA LYS A 448 6.71 2.02 -12.54
C LYS A 448 7.84 1.19 -11.97
N VAL A 449 8.35 1.58 -10.79
CA VAL A 449 9.60 1.02 -10.26
C VAL A 449 9.45 0.32 -8.90
N SER A 450 8.33 0.53 -8.19
CA SER A 450 8.05 -0.05 -6.86
C SER A 450 6.58 -0.47 -6.74
N ASN A 451 6.14 -1.30 -7.69
CA ASN A 451 4.72 -1.64 -7.91
C ASN A 451 4.13 -2.69 -6.95
N VAL A 452 4.91 -3.21 -6.02
CA VAL A 452 4.46 -4.11 -4.94
C VAL A 452 4.82 -3.61 -3.55
N GLU A 453 5.62 -2.55 -3.44
CA GLU A 453 5.96 -1.89 -2.19
C GLU A 453 4.91 -0.83 -1.83
N THR A 454 4.81 -0.51 -0.55
CA THR A 454 3.97 0.59 -0.06
C THR A 454 4.84 1.71 0.50
N LYS A 455 4.25 2.85 0.89
CA LYS A 455 4.97 3.92 1.60
C LYS A 455 5.58 3.45 2.92
N VAL A 456 5.14 2.31 3.44
CA VAL A 456 5.62 1.72 4.69
C VAL A 456 6.63 0.64 4.39
N PRO A 457 7.93 0.85 4.68
CA PRO A 457 8.95 -0.16 4.46
C PRO A 457 8.62 -1.47 5.20
N GLY A 458 8.69 -2.59 4.47
CA GLY A 458 8.35 -3.92 4.99
C GLY A 458 6.89 -4.32 4.84
N ILE A 459 6.03 -3.44 4.29
CA ILE A 459 4.66 -3.80 3.88
C ILE A 459 4.58 -3.81 2.37
N PHE A 460 4.15 -4.94 1.81
CA PHE A 460 4.02 -5.21 0.39
C PHE A 460 2.57 -5.51 0.03
N ILE A 461 2.19 -5.26 -1.22
CA ILE A 461 0.84 -5.51 -1.74
C ILE A 461 0.92 -6.36 -3.01
N CYS A 462 -0.05 -7.27 -3.20
CA CYS A 462 -0.12 -8.07 -4.43
C CYS A 462 -1.53 -8.57 -4.72
N GLY A 463 -1.77 -8.85 -5.99
CA GLY A 463 -3.06 -9.35 -6.48
C GLY A 463 -4.10 -8.23 -6.66
N THR A 464 -5.37 -8.62 -6.70
CA THR A 464 -6.45 -7.69 -7.04
C THR A 464 -6.79 -6.68 -5.94
N CYS A 465 -6.16 -6.75 -4.79
CA CYS A 465 -6.28 -5.70 -3.76
C CYS A 465 -5.60 -4.38 -4.17
N GLN A 466 -4.64 -4.42 -5.10
CA GLN A 466 -4.00 -3.25 -5.71
C GLN A 466 -4.79 -2.72 -6.93
N GLY A 467 -5.63 -3.56 -7.54
CA GLY A 467 -6.40 -3.20 -8.72
C GLY A 467 -6.73 -4.44 -9.55
N PRO A 468 -7.69 -4.34 -10.46
CA PRO A 468 -8.16 -5.46 -11.28
C PRO A 468 -7.05 -6.08 -12.13
N LYS A 469 -6.89 -7.41 -12.06
CA LYS A 469 -5.97 -8.23 -12.86
C LYS A 469 -6.44 -9.68 -12.95
N ASN A 470 -5.90 -10.42 -13.89
CA ASN A 470 -6.19 -11.86 -14.03
C ASN A 470 -5.36 -12.71 -13.04
N ILE A 471 -5.62 -14.03 -13.00
CA ILE A 471 -4.94 -14.94 -12.08
C ILE A 471 -3.44 -15.03 -12.39
N SER A 472 -3.03 -15.11 -13.65
CA SER A 472 -1.61 -15.21 -14.04
C SER A 472 -0.83 -13.96 -13.60
N GLU A 473 -1.36 -12.76 -13.86
CA GLU A 473 -0.78 -11.50 -13.40
C GLU A 473 -0.72 -11.44 -11.88
N THR A 474 -1.76 -11.94 -11.21
CA THR A 474 -1.83 -12.03 -9.74
C THR A 474 -0.71 -12.90 -9.18
N LEU A 475 -0.46 -14.08 -9.75
CA LEU A 475 0.58 -15.00 -9.29
C LEU A 475 1.98 -14.43 -9.50
N VAL A 476 2.25 -13.80 -10.65
CA VAL A 476 3.54 -13.14 -10.92
C VAL A 476 3.81 -12.02 -9.92
N GLN A 477 2.80 -11.20 -9.63
CA GLN A 477 2.95 -10.12 -8.66
C GLN A 477 3.13 -10.65 -7.24
N ALA A 478 2.46 -11.74 -6.87
CA ALA A 478 2.62 -12.39 -5.58
C ALA A 478 4.05 -12.90 -5.37
N SER A 479 4.65 -13.53 -6.40
CA SER A 479 6.04 -13.98 -6.36
C SER A 479 7.03 -12.81 -6.27
N ALA A 480 6.75 -11.68 -6.91
CA ALA A 480 7.55 -10.47 -6.78
C ALA A 480 7.48 -9.90 -5.34
N ALA A 481 6.29 -9.81 -4.76
CA ALA A 481 6.10 -9.35 -3.38
C ALA A 481 6.79 -10.30 -2.38
N ALA A 482 6.69 -11.61 -2.57
CA ALA A 482 7.36 -12.61 -1.74
C ALA A 482 8.90 -12.47 -1.81
N THR A 483 9.45 -12.28 -3.00
CA THR A 483 10.89 -12.09 -3.19
C THR A 483 11.39 -10.83 -2.49
N LEU A 484 10.68 -9.70 -2.64
CA LEU A 484 11.07 -8.45 -1.98
C LEU A 484 10.90 -8.52 -0.46
N ALA A 485 9.86 -9.19 0.04
CA ALA A 485 9.68 -9.43 1.46
C ALA A 485 10.81 -10.29 2.04
N ALA A 486 11.24 -11.36 1.33
CA ALA A 486 12.37 -12.21 1.71
C ALA A 486 13.69 -11.41 1.76
N LEU A 487 13.97 -10.61 0.73
CA LEU A 487 15.14 -9.72 0.71
C LEU A 487 15.10 -8.70 1.85
N TYR A 488 13.93 -8.15 2.14
CA TYR A 488 13.75 -7.18 3.22
C TYR A 488 14.07 -7.80 4.58
N VAL A 489 13.54 -8.98 4.91
CA VAL A 489 13.74 -9.60 6.23
C VAL A 489 15.14 -10.17 6.42
N THR A 490 15.84 -10.57 5.34
CA THR A 490 17.22 -11.05 5.39
C THR A 490 18.25 -9.92 5.46
N SER A 491 17.87 -8.70 5.07
CA SER A 491 18.75 -7.55 5.16
C SER A 491 18.84 -7.02 6.59
N TYR A 492 20.04 -6.53 6.96
CA TYR A 492 20.19 -5.78 8.20
C TYR A 492 19.74 -4.35 8.00
N LEU A 493 19.01 -3.80 8.97
CA LEU A 493 18.85 -2.36 9.06
C LEU A 493 20.13 -1.78 9.65
N GLU A 494 20.98 -1.16 8.83
CA GLU A 494 22.10 -0.36 9.31
C GLU A 494 21.55 1.02 9.70
N LYS A 495 21.46 1.27 10.99
CA LYS A 495 21.03 2.55 11.52
C LYS A 495 22.23 3.30 12.07
N LYS A 496 22.58 4.43 11.46
CA LYS A 496 23.48 5.39 12.06
C LYS A 496 22.76 5.99 13.27
N LEU A 497 23.30 5.74 14.44
CA LEU A 497 22.74 6.29 15.66
C LEU A 497 23.31 7.70 15.83
N THR A 498 22.43 8.66 15.76
CA THR A 498 22.69 10.08 16.11
C THR A 498 21.71 10.53 17.19
N PRO A 499 21.61 9.78 18.33
CA PRO A 499 20.70 10.18 19.39
C PRO A 499 21.14 11.51 19.97
N PRO A 500 20.20 12.30 20.49
CA PRO A 500 20.56 13.49 21.23
C PRO A 500 21.33 13.11 22.52
N ILE A 501 22.40 13.83 22.78
CA ILE A 501 23.16 13.76 24.02
C ILE A 501 22.56 14.76 24.98
N LEU A 502 22.20 14.32 26.19
CA LEU A 502 21.67 15.16 27.24
C LEU A 502 22.83 15.71 28.10
N ASP A 503 22.83 17.01 28.32
CA ASP A 503 23.56 17.66 29.37
C ASP A 503 22.61 17.86 30.59
N GLU A 504 22.81 17.03 31.62
CA GLU A 504 21.91 17.01 32.78
C GLU A 504 21.96 18.32 33.57
N GLU A 505 23.10 19.03 33.57
CA GLU A 505 23.29 20.28 34.34
C GLU A 505 22.44 21.43 33.76
N PHE A 506 22.28 21.45 32.43
CA PHE A 506 21.47 22.48 31.75
C PHE A 506 20.01 22.07 31.56
N CYS A 507 19.62 20.85 31.88
CA CYS A 507 18.27 20.36 31.68
C CYS A 507 17.26 20.86 32.67
N ALA A 508 16.32 21.71 32.24
CA ALA A 508 15.20 22.19 33.05
C ALA A 508 14.07 21.16 33.26
N LYS A 509 14.16 19.97 32.71
CA LYS A 509 13.16 18.87 32.77
C LYS A 509 11.74 19.29 32.35
N CYS A 510 11.63 20.28 31.46
CA CYS A 510 10.37 20.90 31.03
C CYS A 510 9.50 20.01 30.10
N GLY A 511 10.03 18.90 29.56
CA GLY A 511 9.30 17.96 28.71
C GLY A 511 9.08 18.41 27.27
N LEU A 512 9.46 19.62 26.85
CA LEU A 512 9.24 20.12 25.48
C LEU A 512 9.83 19.21 24.40
N CYS A 513 11.02 18.65 24.64
CA CYS A 513 11.68 17.71 23.73
C CYS A 513 10.88 16.41 23.55
N VAL A 514 10.21 15.95 24.61
CA VAL A 514 9.37 14.74 24.58
C VAL A 514 8.13 14.98 23.70
N ILE A 515 7.41 16.07 23.96
CA ILE A 515 6.18 16.43 23.22
C ILE A 515 6.48 16.71 21.75
N SER A 516 7.66 17.26 21.43
CA SER A 516 8.06 17.62 20.06
C SER A 516 8.64 16.47 19.25
N CYS A 517 8.79 15.27 19.84
CA CYS A 517 9.36 14.13 19.14
C CYS A 517 8.30 13.41 18.28
N PRO A 518 8.38 13.46 16.93
CA PRO A 518 7.39 12.81 16.08
C PRO A 518 7.43 11.28 16.15
N TYR A 519 8.53 10.71 16.68
CA TYR A 519 8.75 9.26 16.76
C TYR A 519 8.50 8.69 18.16
N ASN A 520 8.05 9.51 19.11
CA ASN A 520 7.89 9.10 20.52
C ASN A 520 9.15 8.43 21.10
N ALA A 521 10.33 8.83 20.60
CA ALA A 521 11.61 8.26 20.99
C ALA A 521 12.16 8.81 22.31
N LEU A 522 11.46 9.74 22.96
CA LEU A 522 11.87 10.38 24.20
C LEU A 522 10.82 10.15 25.29
N THR A 523 11.27 9.77 26.47
CA THR A 523 10.45 9.68 27.69
C THR A 523 11.07 10.54 28.78
N LEU A 524 10.24 11.26 29.54
CA LEU A 524 10.73 12.09 30.64
C LEU A 524 10.96 11.21 31.88
N THR A 525 12.17 11.30 32.44
CA THR A 525 12.59 10.63 33.68
C THR A 525 12.97 11.68 34.75
N GLU A 526 13.26 11.23 35.96
CA GLU A 526 13.75 12.10 37.06
C GLU A 526 15.07 12.82 36.72
N LYS A 527 15.92 12.18 35.84
CA LYS A 527 17.19 12.77 35.39
C LYS A 527 17.04 13.67 34.14
N GLY A 528 15.88 13.70 33.53
CA GLY A 528 15.60 14.40 32.27
C GLY A 528 15.09 13.44 31.19
N PRO A 529 15.08 13.83 29.90
CA PRO A 529 14.63 12.98 28.81
C PRO A 529 15.58 11.79 28.58
N SER A 530 15.03 10.58 28.60
CA SER A 530 15.69 9.34 28.17
C SER A 530 15.35 9.06 26.71
N VAL A 531 16.31 8.60 25.93
CA VAL A 531 16.18 8.37 24.49
C VAL A 531 16.13 6.89 24.20
N ASP A 532 15.10 6.44 23.49
CA ASP A 532 15.09 5.16 22.82
C ASP A 532 15.89 5.28 21.50
N GLU A 533 17.12 4.75 21.49
CA GLU A 533 18.02 4.80 20.33
C GLU A 533 17.43 4.10 19.10
N LEU A 534 16.55 3.11 19.30
CA LEU A 534 15.94 2.36 18.21
C LEU A 534 14.84 3.17 17.50
N LEU A 535 14.06 3.94 18.25
CA LEU A 535 13.01 4.79 17.71
C LEU A 535 13.56 6.12 17.17
N CYS A 536 14.63 6.65 17.79
CA CYS A 536 15.23 7.93 17.40
C CYS A 536 15.73 7.93 15.96
N GLN A 537 15.28 8.89 15.13
CA GLN A 537 15.71 9.06 13.75
C GLN A 537 16.81 10.13 13.57
N GLY A 538 17.30 10.76 14.64
CA GLY A 538 18.35 11.77 14.54
C GLY A 538 17.94 13.10 13.89
N CYS A 539 16.65 13.39 13.77
CA CYS A 539 16.12 14.58 13.08
C CYS A 539 16.49 15.93 13.77
N GLY A 540 16.85 15.90 15.04
CA GLY A 540 17.29 17.07 15.81
C GLY A 540 16.17 18.02 16.27
N THR A 541 14.89 17.73 16.03
CA THR A 541 13.77 18.58 16.47
C THR A 541 13.78 18.81 17.97
N CYS A 542 14.07 17.77 18.77
CA CYS A 542 14.17 17.87 20.23
C CYS A 542 15.29 18.83 20.70
N ALA A 543 16.41 18.86 20.00
CA ALA A 543 17.51 19.79 20.30
C ALA A 543 17.11 21.24 19.97
N SER A 544 16.41 21.47 18.86
CA SER A 544 16.02 22.81 18.42
C SER A 544 14.92 23.48 19.25
N VAL A 545 14.16 22.71 20.02
CA VAL A 545 13.10 23.23 20.91
C VAL A 545 13.56 23.35 22.37
N CYS A 546 14.76 22.86 22.68
CA CYS A 546 15.30 22.94 24.04
C CYS A 546 15.70 24.38 24.38
N PRO A 547 15.05 25.06 25.35
CA PRO A 547 15.31 26.46 25.65
C PRO A 547 16.71 26.66 26.25
N ASN A 548 17.24 25.66 26.92
CA ASN A 548 18.53 25.73 27.61
C ASN A 548 19.67 25.05 26.78
N ASN A 549 19.43 24.64 25.54
CA ASN A 549 20.40 23.91 24.71
C ASN A 549 20.97 22.63 25.37
N ALA A 550 20.22 22.03 26.30
CA ALA A 550 20.64 20.85 27.04
C ALA A 550 20.66 19.55 26.20
N LEU A 551 20.12 19.58 24.98
CA LEU A 551 20.14 18.46 24.04
C LEU A 551 20.94 18.82 22.78
N ASN A 552 21.91 17.97 22.44
CA ASN A 552 22.76 18.15 21.25
C ASN A 552 22.82 16.86 20.43
N ILE A 553 22.75 16.97 19.11
CA ILE A 553 22.90 15.85 18.19
C ILE A 553 24.39 15.62 17.87
N VAL A 554 24.84 14.38 17.88
CA VAL A 554 26.22 14.02 17.48
C VAL A 554 26.49 14.55 16.06
N ASN A 555 27.65 15.16 15.88
CA ASN A 555 28.10 15.79 14.61
C ASN A 555 27.23 16.97 14.11
N ASN A 556 26.19 17.34 14.85
CA ASN A 556 25.26 18.42 14.51
C ASN A 556 24.79 19.20 15.75
N ALA A 557 25.70 19.41 16.71
CA ALA A 557 25.42 20.20 17.89
C ALA A 557 25.09 21.66 17.52
N ASN A 558 24.20 22.28 18.31
CA ASN A 558 23.79 23.68 18.06
C ASN A 558 25.00 24.63 17.96
N GLU A 559 25.98 24.48 18.84
CA GLU A 559 27.20 25.26 18.81
C GLU A 559 28.07 25.02 17.56
N LEU A 560 28.11 23.80 17.07
CA LEU A 560 28.86 23.47 15.85
C LEU A 560 28.28 24.18 14.63
N LEU A 561 26.95 24.21 14.50
CA LEU A 561 26.29 24.93 13.42
C LEU A 561 26.57 26.45 13.50
N LEU A 562 26.53 27.02 14.68
CA LEU A 562 26.88 28.43 14.90
C LEU A 562 28.35 28.72 14.52
N ARG A 563 29.29 27.83 14.87
CA ARG A 563 30.72 27.97 14.45
C ARG A 563 30.88 27.89 12.94
N GLN A 564 30.18 27.00 12.25
CA GLN A 564 30.19 26.93 10.80
C GLN A 564 29.67 28.24 10.17
N ILE A 565 28.53 28.73 10.66
CA ILE A 565 27.95 30.02 10.20
C ILE A 565 28.93 31.13 10.42
N LYS A 566 29.54 31.25 11.61
CA LYS A 566 30.51 32.27 11.95
C LYS A 566 31.75 32.18 11.09
N ALA A 567 32.32 31.01 10.84
CA ALA A 567 33.46 30.82 9.97
C ALA A 567 33.22 31.31 8.54
N ILE A 568 32.04 31.07 7.98
CA ILE A 568 31.65 31.59 6.68
C ILE A 568 31.65 33.14 6.71
N ILE A 569 31.04 33.73 7.74
CA ILE A 569 30.87 35.17 7.84
C ILE A 569 32.22 35.87 8.07
N ASP A 570 33.10 35.31 8.90
CA ASP A 570 34.43 35.84 9.17
C ASP A 570 35.31 35.79 7.89
N GLU A 571 35.30 34.67 7.15
CA GLU A 571 35.99 34.58 5.86
C GLU A 571 35.38 35.55 4.80
N ALA A 572 34.06 35.72 4.79
CA ALA A 572 33.37 36.64 3.92
C ALA A 572 33.79 38.10 4.19
N LYS A 573 33.92 38.49 5.47
CA LYS A 573 34.42 39.80 5.87
C LYS A 573 35.86 40.01 5.38
N ALA A 574 36.71 38.97 5.52
CA ALA A 574 38.09 39.02 5.01
C ALA A 574 38.17 39.23 3.48
N LEU A 575 37.25 38.60 2.76
CA LEU A 575 37.12 38.74 1.30
C LEU A 575 36.32 39.97 0.87
N ARG A 576 35.81 40.77 1.82
CA ARG A 576 34.89 41.89 1.59
C ARG A 576 33.65 41.51 0.79
N LYS A 577 33.08 40.31 1.10
CA LYS A 577 31.90 39.77 0.45
C LYS A 577 30.71 39.79 1.40
N ARG A 578 29.53 39.83 0.83
CA ARG A 578 28.28 39.63 1.54
C ARG A 578 27.87 38.14 1.43
N VAL A 579 27.12 37.65 2.38
CA VAL A 579 26.71 36.26 2.37
C VAL A 579 25.26 36.08 2.83
N VAL A 580 24.58 35.11 2.23
CA VAL A 580 23.32 34.55 2.65
C VAL A 580 23.58 33.10 3.06
N ILE A 581 23.23 32.75 4.29
CA ILE A 581 23.41 31.39 4.79
C ILE A 581 22.22 30.53 4.32
N ALA A 582 22.50 29.50 3.52
CA ALA A 582 21.49 28.56 3.08
C ALA A 582 21.61 27.26 3.90
N LEU A 583 20.63 27.03 4.79
CA LEU A 583 20.57 25.83 5.63
C LEU A 583 19.76 24.76 4.86
N CYS A 584 20.44 23.72 4.38
CA CYS A 584 19.89 22.71 3.47
C CYS A 584 19.72 21.38 4.20
N CYS A 585 18.51 20.78 4.24
CA CYS A 585 18.39 19.42 4.73
C CYS A 585 19.11 18.45 3.79
N GLU A 586 19.66 17.36 4.34
CA GLU A 586 20.47 16.39 3.62
C GLU A 586 19.69 15.76 2.45
N GLU A 587 18.45 15.36 2.67
CA GLU A 587 17.64 14.60 1.71
C GLU A 587 17.20 15.45 0.50
N CYS A 588 16.41 16.49 0.72
CA CYS A 588 15.85 17.30 -0.38
C CYS A 588 16.61 18.60 -0.62
N GLY A 589 17.03 19.30 0.45
CA GLY A 589 17.67 20.60 0.32
C GLY A 589 19.05 20.51 -0.34
N HIS A 590 19.89 19.58 0.11
CA HIS A 590 21.21 19.35 -0.48
C HIS A 590 21.11 18.84 -1.92
N THR A 591 20.25 17.85 -2.17
CA THR A 591 20.02 17.32 -3.53
C THR A 591 19.45 18.36 -4.48
N LEU A 592 18.67 19.35 -3.99
CA LEU A 592 18.19 20.48 -4.80
C LEU A 592 19.37 21.40 -5.18
N MET A 593 20.32 21.64 -4.27
CA MET A 593 21.52 22.41 -4.57
C MET A 593 22.43 21.70 -5.59
N ASP A 594 22.55 20.37 -5.49
CA ASP A 594 23.27 19.55 -6.49
C ASP A 594 22.57 19.61 -7.85
N ALA A 595 21.23 19.53 -7.89
CA ALA A 595 20.44 19.62 -9.12
C ALA A 595 20.60 20.97 -9.81
N LEU A 596 20.61 22.09 -9.06
CA LEU A 596 20.91 23.42 -9.61
C LEU A 596 22.27 23.44 -10.31
N GLY A 597 23.28 22.83 -9.67
CA GLY A 597 24.60 22.68 -10.27
C GLY A 597 24.59 21.81 -11.51
N PHE A 598 23.98 20.65 -11.44
CA PHE A 598 23.87 19.69 -12.55
C PHE A 598 23.23 20.33 -13.80
N TYR A 599 22.13 21.07 -13.62
CA TYR A 599 21.47 21.81 -14.70
C TYR A 599 22.15 23.12 -15.05
N ARG A 600 23.27 23.49 -14.35
CA ARG A 600 24.01 24.74 -14.54
C ARG A 600 23.15 25.98 -14.39
N GLU A 601 22.15 25.93 -13.53
CA GLU A 601 21.31 27.06 -13.21
C GLU A 601 22.08 28.06 -12.32
N LYS A 602 22.17 29.30 -12.78
CA LYS A 602 22.92 30.35 -12.07
C LYS A 602 22.07 30.96 -10.96
N TYR A 603 22.67 31.12 -9.78
CA TYR A 603 22.10 31.87 -8.67
C TYR A 603 23.18 32.70 -7.98
N ALA A 604 22.79 33.60 -7.08
CA ALA A 604 23.70 34.52 -6.43
C ALA A 604 24.85 33.78 -5.71
N SER A 605 26.10 34.15 -6.03
CA SER A 605 27.32 33.54 -5.46
C SER A 605 27.41 33.69 -3.93
N GLU A 606 26.69 34.65 -3.39
CA GLU A 606 26.56 34.98 -1.98
C GLU A 606 25.78 33.96 -1.18
N ILE A 607 25.00 33.09 -1.83
CA ILE A 607 24.24 32.04 -1.17
C ILE A 607 25.16 30.83 -0.89
N ILE A 608 25.46 30.62 0.39
CA ILE A 608 26.39 29.59 0.83
C ILE A 608 25.64 28.44 1.52
N PRO A 609 25.63 27.22 0.95
CA PRO A 609 24.94 26.09 1.53
C PRO A 609 25.70 25.49 2.71
N ILE A 610 24.96 25.18 3.77
CA ILE A 610 25.38 24.33 4.90
C ILE A 610 24.38 23.17 4.99
N THR A 611 24.88 21.94 4.97
CA THR A 611 24.04 20.75 5.07
C THR A 611 23.76 20.39 6.54
N VAL A 612 22.49 20.16 6.85
CA VAL A 612 22.00 19.68 8.15
C VAL A 612 21.14 18.43 7.95
N PRO A 613 21.04 17.51 8.93
CA PRO A 613 20.26 16.27 8.77
C PRO A 613 18.81 16.54 8.38
N CYS A 614 18.16 17.46 9.09
CA CYS A 614 16.79 17.88 8.85
C CYS A 614 16.60 19.35 9.22
N LEU A 615 15.72 20.07 8.53
CA LEU A 615 15.40 21.46 8.92
C LEU A 615 14.80 21.56 10.33
N GLY A 616 14.28 20.47 10.87
CA GLY A 616 13.78 20.40 12.25
C GLY A 616 14.81 20.77 13.31
N ILE A 617 16.13 20.56 13.03
CA ILE A 617 17.23 20.91 13.93
C ILE A 617 17.46 22.42 14.04
N ILE A 618 16.99 23.19 13.06
CA ILE A 618 17.23 24.64 13.04
C ILE A 618 16.40 25.32 14.13
N SER A 619 17.08 25.94 15.10
CA SER A 619 16.46 26.78 16.13
C SER A 619 16.29 28.21 15.64
N ILE A 620 15.42 28.97 16.31
CA ILE A 620 15.28 30.42 16.09
C ILE A 620 16.63 31.12 16.35
N THR A 621 17.38 30.66 17.36
CA THR A 621 18.72 31.19 17.69
C THR A 621 19.70 31.07 16.52
N HIS A 622 19.72 29.94 15.79
CA HIS A 622 20.58 29.79 14.62
C HIS A 622 20.33 30.84 13.54
N ILE A 623 19.06 31.19 13.32
CA ILE A 623 18.66 32.20 12.31
C ILE A 623 19.03 33.59 12.78
N LEU A 624 18.72 33.92 14.04
CA LEU A 624 19.00 35.26 14.57
C LEU A 624 20.51 35.52 14.74
N GLU A 625 21.27 34.54 15.21
CA GLU A 625 22.72 34.66 15.35
C GLU A 625 23.44 34.77 13.98
N ALA A 626 22.96 34.08 12.95
CA ALA A 626 23.46 34.25 11.61
C ALA A 626 23.33 35.70 11.12
N LEU A 627 22.19 36.34 11.37
CA LEU A 627 21.97 37.75 11.05
C LEU A 627 22.79 38.67 11.96
N ASN A 628 22.91 38.36 13.24
CA ASN A 628 23.71 39.10 14.22
C ASN A 628 25.21 39.09 13.87
N TYR A 629 25.75 37.96 13.42
CA TYR A 629 27.13 37.86 12.94
C TYR A 629 27.39 38.65 11.65
N GLY A 630 26.34 39.00 10.90
CA GLY A 630 26.42 39.87 9.71
C GLY A 630 26.01 39.17 8.41
N ALA A 631 25.25 38.10 8.44
CA ALA A 631 24.65 37.57 7.22
C ALA A 631 23.60 38.56 6.66
N GLU A 632 23.55 38.74 5.35
CA GLU A 632 22.53 39.57 4.67
C GLU A 632 21.15 38.90 4.72
N GLY A 633 21.11 37.55 4.83
CA GLY A 633 19.88 36.79 4.98
C GLY A 633 20.15 35.35 5.31
N VAL A 634 19.07 34.66 5.69
CA VAL A 634 19.05 33.21 5.96
C VAL A 634 17.97 32.54 5.11
N LEU A 635 18.36 31.50 4.38
CA LEU A 635 17.49 30.70 3.52
C LEU A 635 17.46 29.27 4.03
N LEU A 636 16.29 28.77 4.38
CA LEU A 636 16.11 27.36 4.69
C LEU A 636 15.68 26.62 3.41
N VAL A 637 16.34 25.50 3.09
CA VAL A 637 16.04 24.71 1.90
C VAL A 637 15.76 23.27 2.29
N GLY A 638 14.58 22.77 2.00
CA GLY A 638 14.22 21.42 2.46
C GLY A 638 12.99 20.79 1.80
N CYS A 639 12.58 19.68 2.39
CA CYS A 639 11.53 18.81 1.86
C CYS A 639 10.21 19.55 1.62
N PRO A 640 9.39 19.11 0.65
CA PRO A 640 7.97 19.45 0.58
C PRO A 640 7.28 19.16 1.91
N LEU A 641 6.32 20.01 2.29
CA LEU A 641 5.69 19.95 3.61
C LEU A 641 4.99 18.60 3.90
N GLU A 642 4.35 18.03 2.88
CA GLU A 642 3.57 16.80 3.00
C GLU A 642 4.43 15.53 2.78
N ARG A 643 5.71 15.69 2.39
CA ARG A 643 6.64 14.58 2.10
C ARG A 643 7.99 14.80 2.77
N CYS A 644 7.97 15.24 4.01
CA CYS A 644 9.20 15.39 4.80
C CYS A 644 9.72 14.00 5.22
N HIS A 645 10.98 13.68 4.92
CA HIS A 645 11.61 12.41 5.32
C HIS A 645 11.65 12.19 6.84
N PHE A 646 11.57 13.28 7.61
CA PHE A 646 11.49 13.27 9.07
C PHE A 646 10.13 13.76 9.59
N GLU A 647 9.06 13.50 8.85
CA GLU A 647 7.65 13.81 9.15
C GLU A 647 7.37 15.29 9.43
N LEU A 648 7.80 15.85 10.57
CA LEU A 648 7.47 17.19 11.00
C LEU A 648 8.56 18.24 10.73
N GLY A 649 9.78 17.86 10.35
CA GLY A 649 10.91 18.79 10.26
C GLY A 649 10.69 20.00 9.34
N ALA A 650 10.11 19.78 8.15
CA ALA A 650 9.81 20.85 7.20
C ALA A 650 8.69 21.78 7.72
N LYS A 651 7.64 21.22 8.36
CA LYS A 651 6.52 22.00 8.95
C LYS A 651 7.00 22.85 10.12
N THR A 652 7.81 22.27 11.01
CA THR A 652 8.41 22.97 12.15
C THR A 652 9.31 24.13 11.70
N ALA A 653 10.14 23.91 10.69
CA ALA A 653 11.01 24.95 10.13
C ALA A 653 10.20 26.10 9.51
N LYS A 654 9.16 25.78 8.75
CA LYS A 654 8.27 26.78 8.15
C LYS A 654 7.60 27.63 9.23
N TYR A 655 7.07 27.02 10.28
CA TYR A 655 6.47 27.75 11.41
C TYR A 655 7.46 28.71 12.06
N LYS A 656 8.72 28.29 12.30
CA LYS A 656 9.75 29.16 12.89
C LYS A 656 10.09 30.35 11.99
N VAL A 657 10.20 30.14 10.67
CA VAL A 657 10.43 31.20 9.70
C VAL A 657 9.27 32.20 9.68
N GLU A 658 8.03 31.73 9.65
CA GLU A 658 6.84 32.57 9.66
C GLU A 658 6.74 33.40 10.96
N LEU A 659 7.07 32.78 12.09
CA LEU A 659 7.11 33.48 13.39
C LEU A 659 8.15 34.63 13.38
N ILE A 660 9.39 34.34 12.94
CA ILE A 660 10.45 35.36 12.86
C ILE A 660 10.02 36.50 11.92
N ARG A 661 9.44 36.19 10.77
CA ARG A 661 8.99 37.20 9.80
C ARG A 661 7.93 38.11 10.37
N ARG A 662 6.93 37.59 11.10
CA ARG A 662 5.92 38.39 11.80
C ARG A 662 6.53 39.32 12.84
N VAL A 663 7.45 38.79 13.65
CA VAL A 663 8.16 39.60 14.65
C VAL A 663 8.97 40.72 13.96
N PHE A 664 9.62 40.43 12.84
CA PHE A 664 10.38 41.43 12.07
C PHE A 664 9.45 42.51 11.48
N GLU A 665 8.29 42.14 10.96
CA GLU A 665 7.26 43.09 10.48
C GLU A 665 6.80 44.02 11.60
N GLU A 666 6.46 43.48 12.79
CA GLU A 666 6.04 44.28 13.94
C GLU A 666 7.11 45.20 14.49
N LEU A 667 8.40 44.81 14.38
CA LEU A 667 9.53 45.62 14.83
C LEU A 667 10.05 46.60 13.73
N GLY A 668 9.41 46.62 12.55
CA GLY A 668 9.88 47.45 11.42
C GLY A 668 11.20 46.99 10.84
N LEU A 669 11.59 45.73 11.03
CA LEU A 669 12.76 45.08 10.42
C LEU A 669 12.40 44.49 9.05
N PHE A 670 13.39 43.92 8.36
CA PHE A 670 13.25 43.39 6.99
C PHE A 670 12.86 41.88 7.04
N PRO A 671 11.57 41.49 6.93
CA PRO A 671 11.14 40.09 7.00
C PRO A 671 11.66 39.26 5.81
N GLU A 672 11.97 39.88 4.67
CA GLU A 672 12.55 39.25 3.49
C GLU A 672 13.97 38.71 3.70
N LYS A 673 14.64 39.05 4.78
CA LYS A 673 15.94 38.46 5.14
C LYS A 673 15.85 37.00 5.55
N VAL A 674 14.68 36.51 5.91
CA VAL A 674 14.48 35.10 6.33
C VAL A 674 13.46 34.45 5.42
N ASN A 675 13.88 33.42 4.69
CA ASN A 675 13.02 32.72 3.73
C ASN A 675 13.16 31.20 3.84
N ILE A 676 12.19 30.47 3.27
CA ILE A 676 12.20 29.02 3.20
C ILE A 676 11.76 28.54 1.81
N VAL A 677 12.45 27.52 1.29
CA VAL A 677 12.11 26.79 0.09
C VAL A 677 11.76 25.35 0.47
N ASN A 678 10.51 24.98 0.32
CA ASN A 678 10.05 23.61 0.46
C ASN A 678 9.80 23.01 -0.92
N ALA A 679 10.78 22.26 -1.45
CA ALA A 679 10.75 21.72 -2.80
C ALA A 679 11.61 20.45 -2.92
N PRO A 680 11.22 19.46 -3.79
CA PRO A 680 12.09 18.36 -4.16
C PRO A 680 13.19 18.83 -5.13
N ALA A 681 14.22 18.00 -5.35
CA ALA A 681 15.33 18.29 -6.24
C ALA A 681 14.92 18.64 -7.70
N THR A 682 13.77 18.18 -8.15
CA THR A 682 13.22 18.42 -9.50
C THR A 682 12.64 19.84 -9.68
N MET A 683 12.43 20.59 -8.60
CA MET A 683 11.80 21.92 -8.64
C MET A 683 12.82 23.06 -8.46
N THR A 684 13.89 23.06 -9.25
CA THR A 684 14.96 24.09 -9.21
C THR A 684 14.43 25.50 -9.39
N LYS A 685 13.42 25.71 -10.24
CA LYS A 685 12.79 27.03 -10.46
C LYS A 685 12.20 27.61 -9.17
N ARG A 686 11.63 26.77 -8.29
CA ARG A 686 11.10 27.23 -7.01
C ARG A 686 12.16 27.82 -6.10
N PHE A 687 13.36 27.25 -6.11
CA PHE A 687 14.51 27.83 -5.39
C PHE A 687 14.87 29.19 -5.95
N LEU A 688 15.01 29.31 -7.26
CA LEU A 688 15.40 30.60 -7.92
C LEU A 688 14.38 31.72 -7.63
N GLU A 689 13.06 31.40 -7.67
CA GLU A 689 12.00 32.37 -7.35
C GLU A 689 12.09 32.92 -5.92
N VAL A 690 12.52 32.11 -4.95
CA VAL A 690 12.65 32.53 -3.56
C VAL A 690 14.01 33.19 -3.32
N ALA A 691 15.08 32.63 -3.87
CA ALA A 691 16.43 33.13 -3.72
C ALA A 691 16.59 34.59 -4.22
N CYS A 692 15.92 34.94 -5.32
CA CYS A 692 15.98 36.32 -5.86
C CYS A 692 15.21 37.34 -5.00
N LYS A 693 14.38 36.93 -4.07
CA LYS A 693 13.65 37.82 -3.14
C LYS A 693 14.48 38.27 -1.95
N ILE A 694 15.61 37.61 -1.71
CA ILE A 694 16.52 38.02 -0.61
C ILE A 694 17.24 39.29 -1.05
N PRO A 695 17.17 40.41 -0.30
CA PRO A 695 17.75 41.68 -0.70
C PRO A 695 19.28 41.63 -0.56
N ILE A 696 19.97 41.15 -1.57
CA ILE A 696 21.40 41.25 -1.69
C ILE A 696 21.65 42.62 -2.36
N LYS A 697 21.93 43.68 -1.58
CA LYS A 697 22.25 45.00 -2.14
C LYS A 697 23.43 44.85 -3.06
N THR A 698 23.22 44.98 -4.36
CA THR A 698 24.32 45.13 -5.32
C THR A 698 25.11 46.37 -4.92
N SER A 699 26.42 46.23 -4.69
CA SER A 699 27.29 47.40 -4.54
C SER A 699 27.19 48.21 -5.84
N SER A 700 26.46 49.33 -5.78
CA SER A 700 26.63 50.35 -6.82
C SER A 700 28.13 50.66 -6.90
N ARG A 701 28.69 50.50 -8.09
CA ARG A 701 30.07 50.93 -8.46
C ARG A 701 30.27 52.38 -8.16
#